data_bf24ef1780abbf700eb2abcaf439a590
#
_entry.id   bf24ef1780abbf700eb2abcaf439a590
#
_cell.length_a   1.000
_cell.length_b   1.000
_cell.length_c   1.000
_cell.angle_alpha   90.00
_cell.angle_beta   90.00
_cell.angle_gamma   90.00
#
_symmetry.space_group_name_H-M   'P 1'
#
loop_
_entity.id
_entity.type
_entity.pdbx_description
1 polymer ?
#
loop_
_entity_poly.entity_id
_entity_poly.type
_entity_poly.pdbx_seq_one_letter_code
_entity_poly.pdbx_strand_id
1 'polypeptide(L)'
;MTAIHAEFEARGNVHARDRAIMVARHLGARGIADPLVLTAMGEVPREAFVPKSLQEFAYEDGALPIEAGQTISQPYIVARMIELAEVKPGDKVLEVGAGSGYAAAVLSRIASKVYTIERHAELAELARERLKRLGYSNAEIITGDGTKGLALHAPFDAIIVSAGGPQVPEALKRQLALDGRLVIPVGRGDYQTLMRVRRMGEDNFEEEDFGSVAFVPLIGEEGWAEPAAREKVQVDAQTSGFAAGLLTPAKRAKAIQTNVSRLMAEAAEPFGDLDELATQVERFADRRVVLLGEATHGTAEFYQARARITERLVAEHGFNIVAVEADWPDAAVYDAYVRGFERPKVPKHAFTRFPTWMWRNGQVGEFLHRLKAVNAKIADPDRKAGFYGLDIYSLGASIEGVLDYLDRVDPEAARTARERYGCLTPWRSEPARYGRMALSRGYAVCERPVTEALLALLHKRLDYLAKDGEDFFAALQNARIVAAAEQYYRVIYYGDAVSWNLRDEHMFDTLERLLAHRGPDSKAVVWAHNSHIGNAEFTEMGQVRGEHNIGQLARERFGDDCALIGFGTDRGTVAAASDWDGPMEIKRVRPARDDSYEGRSRDAGLPAFFLETGPGQKDRIRKELSEPMLERAIGVIYRPETELLSHYFQAELARQFDAWIWFEQTEAVAARPEAHPHGPDETFPFGL
;
A
#
# COMPACT_ATOMS: atom_id res chain seq x y z
N MET A 1 -39.22 19.67 -19.51
CA MET A 1 -38.19 19.03 -20.39
C MET A 1 -36.82 19.73 -20.35
N THR A 2 -36.70 20.95 -19.87
CA THR A 2 -35.44 21.75 -19.88
C THR A 2 -34.47 21.48 -18.72
N ALA A 3 -34.94 21.06 -17.55
CA ALA A 3 -34.06 20.83 -16.39
C ALA A 3 -33.31 19.47 -16.47
N ILE A 4 -33.98 18.43 -16.99
CA ILE A 4 -33.39 17.10 -17.15
C ILE A 4 -32.34 17.09 -18.27
N HIS A 5 -32.54 17.90 -19.32
CA HIS A 5 -31.51 18.03 -20.40
C HIS A 5 -30.26 18.77 -19.93
N ALA A 6 -30.41 19.82 -19.13
CA ALA A 6 -29.29 20.58 -18.56
C ALA A 6 -28.46 19.76 -17.54
N GLU A 7 -29.10 18.87 -16.75
CA GLU A 7 -28.41 17.95 -15.84
C GLU A 7 -27.67 16.84 -16.61
N PHE A 8 -28.21 16.40 -17.74
CA PHE A 8 -27.55 15.38 -18.59
C PHE A 8 -26.35 15.95 -19.34
N GLU A 9 -26.43 17.19 -19.82
CA GLU A 9 -25.31 17.92 -20.45
C GLU A 9 -24.23 18.28 -19.42
N ALA A 10 -24.59 18.65 -18.19
CA ALA A 10 -23.65 18.95 -17.13
C ALA A 10 -22.87 17.69 -16.66
N ARG A 11 -23.54 16.55 -16.51
CA ARG A 11 -22.90 15.27 -16.15
C ARG A 11 -22.04 14.71 -17.28
N GLY A 12 -22.45 14.84 -18.53
CA GLY A 12 -21.65 14.45 -19.69
C GLY A 12 -20.35 15.24 -19.81
N ASN A 13 -20.32 16.48 -19.34
CA ASN A 13 -19.13 17.33 -19.38
C ASN A 13 -18.12 16.97 -18.26
N VAL A 14 -18.59 16.52 -17.09
CA VAL A 14 -17.72 16.07 -15.99
C VAL A 14 -16.98 14.77 -16.39
N HIS A 15 -17.66 13.74 -16.81
CA HIS A 15 -17.04 12.49 -17.23
C HIS A 15 -16.13 12.62 -18.46
N ALA A 16 -16.43 13.54 -19.38
CA ALA A 16 -15.55 13.82 -20.52
C ALA A 16 -14.21 14.42 -20.08
N ARG A 17 -14.23 15.28 -19.05
CA ARG A 17 -13.03 15.86 -18.46
C ARG A 17 -12.20 14.80 -17.74
N ASP A 18 -12.83 13.96 -16.92
CA ASP A 18 -12.15 12.91 -16.15
C ASP A 18 -11.53 11.88 -17.08
N ARG A 19 -12.22 11.51 -18.16
CA ARG A 19 -11.70 10.66 -19.22
C ARG A 19 -10.48 11.26 -19.92
N ALA A 20 -10.51 12.54 -20.22
CA ALA A 20 -9.35 13.21 -20.81
C ALA A 20 -8.16 13.27 -19.85
N ILE A 21 -8.40 13.45 -18.54
CA ILE A 21 -7.37 13.38 -17.49
C ILE A 21 -6.80 11.96 -17.39
N MET A 22 -7.63 10.94 -17.39
CA MET A 22 -7.21 9.53 -17.40
C MET A 22 -6.26 9.27 -18.59
N VAL A 23 -6.66 9.64 -19.81
CA VAL A 23 -5.83 9.42 -21.01
C VAL A 23 -4.50 10.17 -20.90
N ALA A 24 -4.50 11.43 -20.45
CA ALA A 24 -3.29 12.23 -20.38
C ALA A 24 -2.36 11.79 -19.23
N ARG A 25 -2.90 11.60 -18.02
CA ARG A 25 -2.11 11.36 -16.81
C ARG A 25 -1.88 9.89 -16.52
N HIS A 26 -2.93 9.05 -16.66
CA HIS A 26 -2.85 7.64 -16.29
C HIS A 26 -2.35 6.75 -17.42
N LEU A 27 -2.45 7.19 -18.68
CA LEU A 27 -2.00 6.41 -19.84
C LEU A 27 -0.78 7.05 -20.49
N GLY A 28 -0.93 8.20 -21.14
CA GLY A 28 0.14 8.86 -21.91
C GLY A 28 1.37 9.20 -21.06
N ALA A 29 1.16 9.78 -19.86
CA ALA A 29 2.26 10.10 -18.95
C ALA A 29 2.97 8.86 -18.38
N ARG A 30 2.34 7.68 -18.44
CA ARG A 30 2.91 6.38 -18.01
C ARG A 30 3.47 5.55 -19.16
N GLY A 31 3.59 6.13 -20.35
CA GLY A 31 4.31 5.52 -21.47
C GLY A 31 3.45 4.74 -22.48
N ILE A 32 2.11 4.81 -22.39
CA ILE A 32 1.26 4.38 -23.50
C ILE A 32 1.43 5.37 -24.63
N ALA A 33 1.98 4.92 -25.77
CA ALA A 33 2.37 5.75 -26.88
C ALA A 33 1.55 5.50 -28.15
N ASP A 34 0.84 4.39 -28.23
CA ASP A 34 0.02 4.07 -29.40
C ASP A 34 -1.16 5.04 -29.54
N PRO A 35 -1.23 5.86 -30.60
CA PRO A 35 -2.29 6.83 -30.75
C PRO A 35 -3.68 6.20 -30.96
N LEU A 36 -3.76 5.00 -31.50
CA LEU A 36 -5.03 4.28 -31.68
C LEU A 36 -5.58 3.86 -30.30
N VAL A 37 -4.72 3.35 -29.43
CA VAL A 37 -5.08 2.99 -28.06
C VAL A 37 -5.53 4.22 -27.27
N LEU A 38 -4.73 5.29 -27.27
CA LEU A 38 -5.07 6.53 -26.56
C LEU A 38 -6.39 7.15 -27.06
N THR A 39 -6.63 7.13 -28.37
CA THR A 39 -7.88 7.61 -28.96
C THR A 39 -9.07 6.76 -28.54
N ALA A 40 -8.95 5.45 -28.64
CA ALA A 40 -10.02 4.52 -28.27
C ALA A 40 -10.38 4.63 -26.77
N MET A 41 -9.37 4.71 -25.90
CA MET A 41 -9.56 4.92 -24.46
C MET A 41 -10.21 6.29 -24.15
N GLY A 42 -9.94 7.29 -24.97
CA GLY A 42 -10.54 8.62 -24.88
C GLY A 42 -11.99 8.71 -25.39
N GLU A 43 -12.42 7.77 -26.24
CA GLU A 43 -13.79 7.73 -26.80
C GLU A 43 -14.75 6.88 -25.98
N VAL A 44 -14.27 5.74 -25.41
CA VAL A 44 -15.14 4.76 -24.74
C VAL A 44 -15.55 5.27 -23.35
N PRO A 45 -16.86 5.42 -23.05
CA PRO A 45 -17.34 5.91 -21.75
C PRO A 45 -17.24 4.81 -20.69
N ARG A 46 -16.10 4.74 -19.95
CA ARG A 46 -15.84 3.70 -18.96
C ARG A 46 -16.90 3.67 -17.85
N GLU A 47 -17.46 4.83 -17.48
CA GLU A 47 -18.55 4.95 -16.51
C GLU A 47 -19.81 4.14 -16.89
N ALA A 48 -20.01 3.85 -18.17
CA ALA A 48 -21.13 3.03 -18.63
C ALA A 48 -20.93 1.51 -18.40
N PHE A 49 -19.71 1.10 -18.00
CA PHE A 49 -19.30 -0.30 -17.80
C PHE A 49 -19.13 -0.67 -16.32
N VAL A 50 -19.39 0.25 -15.41
CA VAL A 50 -19.33 0.03 -13.96
C VAL A 50 -20.73 0.20 -13.34
N PRO A 51 -20.97 -0.37 -12.14
CA PRO A 51 -22.20 -0.13 -11.39
C PRO A 51 -22.43 1.36 -11.12
N LYS A 52 -23.69 1.79 -11.04
CA LYS A 52 -24.06 3.20 -10.84
C LYS A 52 -23.39 3.85 -9.62
N SER A 53 -23.20 3.09 -8.55
CA SER A 53 -22.53 3.53 -7.33
C SER A 53 -21.03 3.76 -7.48
N LEU A 54 -20.42 3.34 -8.59
CA LEU A 54 -18.99 3.44 -8.86
C LEU A 54 -18.65 4.30 -10.07
N GLN A 55 -19.66 4.96 -10.69
CA GLN A 55 -19.45 5.75 -11.90
C GLN A 55 -18.54 6.96 -11.69
N GLU A 56 -18.54 7.55 -10.51
CA GLU A 56 -17.64 8.65 -10.15
C GLU A 56 -16.15 8.23 -10.10
N PHE A 57 -15.87 6.94 -9.82
CA PHE A 57 -14.53 6.37 -9.79
C PHE A 57 -14.09 5.75 -11.11
N ALA A 58 -14.93 5.78 -12.14
CA ALA A 58 -14.68 5.08 -13.39
C ALA A 58 -13.38 5.46 -14.09
N TYR A 59 -12.86 6.65 -13.86
CA TYR A 59 -11.66 7.19 -14.49
C TYR A 59 -10.43 7.25 -13.59
N GLU A 60 -10.54 6.74 -12.36
CA GLU A 60 -9.39 6.52 -11.50
C GLU A 60 -8.52 5.36 -12.03
N ASP A 61 -7.23 5.40 -11.70
CA ASP A 61 -6.27 4.42 -12.18
C ASP A 61 -6.26 3.16 -11.30
N GLY A 62 -7.41 2.53 -11.17
CA GLY A 62 -7.64 1.32 -10.37
C GLY A 62 -8.60 0.34 -11.03
N ALA A 63 -8.56 -0.91 -10.60
CA ALA A 63 -9.58 -1.91 -10.88
C ALA A 63 -10.83 -1.61 -10.04
N LEU A 64 -12.03 -1.82 -10.57
CA LEU A 64 -13.28 -1.62 -9.85
C LEU A 64 -14.12 -2.90 -9.84
N PRO A 65 -14.86 -3.19 -8.77
CA PRO A 65 -15.72 -4.36 -8.73
C PRO A 65 -16.91 -4.21 -9.68
N ILE A 66 -17.26 -5.32 -10.31
CA ILE A 66 -18.44 -5.47 -11.15
C ILE A 66 -19.29 -6.66 -10.69
N GLU A 67 -20.32 -6.98 -11.43
CA GLU A 67 -21.23 -8.07 -11.10
C GLU A 67 -20.49 -9.43 -11.06
N ALA A 68 -21.09 -10.43 -10.43
CA ALA A 68 -20.56 -11.80 -10.24
C ALA A 68 -19.20 -11.87 -9.51
N GLY A 69 -18.87 -10.87 -8.66
CA GLY A 69 -17.61 -10.84 -7.91
C GLY A 69 -16.35 -10.68 -8.78
N GLN A 70 -16.52 -10.17 -10.00
CA GLN A 70 -15.42 -9.88 -10.92
C GLN A 70 -15.03 -8.40 -10.86
N THR A 71 -13.98 -8.02 -11.59
CA THR A 71 -13.50 -6.63 -11.67
C THR A 71 -13.40 -6.16 -13.11
N ILE A 72 -13.63 -4.85 -13.35
CA ILE A 72 -13.14 -4.18 -14.54
C ILE A 72 -11.70 -3.79 -14.29
N SER A 73 -10.78 -4.22 -15.15
CA SER A 73 -9.34 -3.99 -14.99
C SER A 73 -8.97 -2.50 -14.98
N GLN A 74 -7.88 -2.17 -14.30
CA GLN A 74 -7.29 -0.83 -14.27
C GLN A 74 -7.14 -0.26 -15.69
N PRO A 75 -7.48 1.03 -15.94
CA PRO A 75 -7.37 1.63 -17.27
C PRO A 75 -5.99 1.47 -17.92
N TYR A 76 -4.92 1.68 -17.15
CA TYR A 76 -3.56 1.52 -17.64
C TYR A 76 -3.28 0.09 -18.15
N ILE A 77 -3.70 -0.93 -17.40
CA ILE A 77 -3.47 -2.33 -17.78
C ILE A 77 -4.24 -2.68 -19.05
N VAL A 78 -5.50 -2.24 -19.19
CA VAL A 78 -6.28 -2.44 -20.43
C VAL A 78 -5.53 -1.80 -21.62
N ALA A 79 -5.13 -0.55 -21.50
CA ALA A 79 -4.38 0.15 -22.55
C ALA A 79 -3.04 -0.55 -22.88
N ARG A 80 -2.30 -0.97 -21.85
CA ARG A 80 -1.01 -1.66 -22.01
C ARG A 80 -1.13 -3.00 -22.72
N MET A 81 -2.13 -3.80 -22.36
CA MET A 81 -2.34 -5.09 -23.03
C MET A 81 -2.73 -4.90 -24.51
N ILE A 82 -3.57 -3.91 -24.84
CA ILE A 82 -3.96 -3.61 -26.22
C ILE A 82 -2.76 -3.10 -27.03
N GLU A 83 -1.92 -2.23 -26.43
CA GLU A 83 -0.68 -1.73 -27.06
C GLU A 83 0.31 -2.88 -27.31
N LEU A 84 0.53 -3.77 -26.33
CA LEU A 84 1.41 -4.95 -26.48
C LEU A 84 0.91 -5.93 -27.54
N ALA A 85 -0.41 -6.03 -27.71
CA ALA A 85 -1.01 -6.84 -28.76
C ALA A 85 -0.88 -6.19 -30.16
N GLU A 86 -0.41 -4.94 -30.25
CA GLU A 86 -0.20 -4.18 -31.49
C GLU A 86 -1.43 -4.23 -32.40
N VAL A 87 -2.63 -4.03 -31.84
CA VAL A 87 -3.89 -4.14 -32.58
C VAL A 87 -4.02 -3.04 -33.63
N LYS A 88 -4.40 -3.42 -34.86
CA LYS A 88 -4.49 -2.53 -36.04
C LYS A 88 -5.90 -2.46 -36.61
N PRO A 89 -6.22 -1.37 -37.33
CA PRO A 89 -7.44 -1.31 -38.13
C PRO A 89 -7.45 -2.45 -39.18
N GLY A 90 -8.46 -3.27 -39.16
CA GLY A 90 -8.54 -4.46 -40.01
C GLY A 90 -8.34 -5.78 -39.29
N ASP A 91 -7.72 -5.78 -38.11
CA ASP A 91 -7.46 -6.98 -37.31
C ASP A 91 -8.76 -7.64 -36.84
N LYS A 92 -8.71 -8.97 -36.74
CA LYS A 92 -9.71 -9.81 -36.08
C LYS A 92 -9.14 -10.20 -34.71
N VAL A 93 -9.78 -9.77 -33.65
CA VAL A 93 -9.30 -9.90 -32.28
C VAL A 93 -10.17 -10.86 -31.48
N LEU A 94 -9.53 -11.69 -30.64
CA LEU A 94 -10.19 -12.48 -29.60
C LEU A 94 -9.83 -11.89 -28.23
N GLU A 95 -10.83 -11.58 -27.42
CA GLU A 95 -10.68 -11.29 -25.99
C GLU A 95 -11.18 -12.48 -25.17
N VAL A 96 -10.48 -12.85 -24.11
CA VAL A 96 -10.87 -13.87 -23.13
C VAL A 96 -11.05 -13.18 -21.78
N GLY A 97 -12.28 -13.25 -21.25
CA GLY A 97 -12.69 -12.56 -20.03
C GLY A 97 -13.36 -11.21 -20.33
N ALA A 98 -14.56 -11.22 -20.91
CA ALA A 98 -15.31 -10.01 -21.27
C ALA A 98 -15.61 -9.11 -20.06
N GLY A 99 -15.89 -9.71 -18.90
CA GLY A 99 -16.29 -9.00 -17.71
C GLY A 99 -17.45 -8.03 -17.96
N SER A 100 -17.21 -6.74 -17.77
CA SER A 100 -18.20 -5.69 -18.07
C SER A 100 -18.39 -5.39 -19.55
N GLY A 101 -17.49 -5.83 -20.43
CA GLY A 101 -17.43 -5.52 -21.87
C GLY A 101 -16.60 -4.28 -22.21
N TYR A 102 -15.89 -3.69 -21.25
CA TYR A 102 -15.12 -2.45 -21.47
C TYR A 102 -13.96 -2.64 -22.45
N ALA A 103 -13.11 -3.66 -22.23
CA ALA A 103 -11.96 -3.88 -23.11
C ALA A 103 -12.44 -4.27 -24.53
N ALA A 104 -13.52 -5.06 -24.67
CA ALA A 104 -14.17 -5.32 -25.94
C ALA A 104 -14.62 -4.03 -26.65
N ALA A 105 -15.18 -3.06 -25.90
CA ALA A 105 -15.58 -1.76 -26.44
C ALA A 105 -14.39 -0.96 -26.94
N VAL A 106 -13.28 -0.93 -26.18
CA VAL A 106 -12.03 -0.25 -26.59
C VAL A 106 -11.44 -0.90 -27.84
N LEU A 107 -11.32 -2.23 -27.85
CA LEU A 107 -10.84 -3.00 -29.00
C LEU A 107 -11.69 -2.76 -30.25
N SER A 108 -13.02 -2.64 -30.09
CA SER A 108 -13.94 -2.41 -31.19
C SER A 108 -13.77 -1.06 -31.90
N ARG A 109 -13.11 -0.10 -31.24
CA ARG A 109 -12.73 1.20 -31.84
C ARG A 109 -11.48 1.12 -32.70
N ILE A 110 -10.68 0.07 -32.54
CA ILE A 110 -9.44 -0.13 -33.27
C ILE A 110 -9.60 -1.24 -34.33
N ALA A 111 -10.06 -2.41 -33.91
CA ALA A 111 -10.14 -3.60 -34.75
C ALA A 111 -11.38 -3.64 -35.67
N SER A 112 -11.33 -4.40 -36.74
CA SER A 112 -12.46 -4.61 -37.63
C SER A 112 -13.53 -5.51 -37.04
N LYS A 113 -13.14 -6.53 -36.25
CA LYS A 113 -14.04 -7.47 -35.58
C LYS A 113 -13.44 -7.93 -34.27
N VAL A 114 -14.22 -7.91 -33.21
CA VAL A 114 -13.87 -8.40 -31.87
C VAL A 114 -14.79 -9.54 -31.50
N TYR A 115 -14.22 -10.66 -31.15
CA TYR A 115 -14.90 -11.74 -30.44
C TYR A 115 -14.43 -11.74 -29.00
N THR A 116 -15.36 -11.91 -28.06
CA THR A 116 -14.99 -11.97 -26.65
C THR A 116 -15.72 -13.11 -25.95
N ILE A 117 -15.00 -13.86 -25.11
CA ILE A 117 -15.55 -14.99 -24.37
C ILE A 117 -15.69 -14.61 -22.90
N GLU A 118 -16.85 -14.95 -22.33
CA GLU A 118 -17.12 -14.80 -20.89
C GLU A 118 -17.69 -16.11 -20.34
N ARG A 119 -17.12 -16.61 -19.23
CA ARG A 119 -17.57 -17.86 -18.61
C ARG A 119 -18.86 -17.71 -17.80
N HIS A 120 -19.06 -16.53 -17.19
CA HIS A 120 -20.26 -16.22 -16.41
C HIS A 120 -21.38 -15.76 -17.33
N ALA A 121 -22.41 -16.62 -17.51
CA ALA A 121 -23.51 -16.33 -18.43
C ALA A 121 -24.24 -15.01 -18.12
N GLU A 122 -24.38 -14.66 -16.83
CA GLU A 122 -25.00 -13.42 -16.39
C GLU A 122 -24.17 -12.20 -16.82
N LEU A 123 -22.84 -12.23 -16.62
CA LEU A 123 -21.94 -11.16 -17.09
C LEU A 123 -21.94 -11.05 -18.62
N ALA A 124 -21.90 -12.18 -19.32
CA ALA A 124 -21.96 -12.20 -20.77
C ALA A 124 -23.21 -11.51 -21.31
N GLU A 125 -24.37 -11.72 -20.68
CA GLU A 125 -25.61 -11.07 -21.09
C GLU A 125 -25.60 -9.55 -20.78
N LEU A 126 -25.16 -9.16 -19.58
CA LEU A 126 -25.02 -7.75 -19.22
C LEU A 126 -24.07 -6.99 -20.15
N ALA A 127 -22.93 -7.60 -20.46
CA ALA A 127 -21.94 -7.01 -21.37
C ALA A 127 -22.51 -6.91 -22.81
N ARG A 128 -23.23 -7.91 -23.28
CA ARG A 128 -23.91 -7.89 -24.59
C ARG A 128 -24.93 -6.76 -24.69
N GLU A 129 -25.76 -6.60 -23.66
CA GLU A 129 -26.73 -5.50 -23.59
C GLU A 129 -26.05 -4.12 -23.55
N ARG A 130 -24.93 -3.99 -22.77
CA ARG A 130 -24.15 -2.75 -22.71
C ARG A 130 -23.57 -2.37 -24.06
N LEU A 131 -22.88 -3.32 -24.73
CA LEU A 131 -22.28 -3.09 -26.04
C LEU A 131 -23.33 -2.70 -27.09
N LYS A 132 -24.46 -3.43 -27.13
CA LYS A 132 -25.58 -3.14 -28.03
C LYS A 132 -26.15 -1.73 -27.78
N ARG A 133 -26.41 -1.37 -26.53
CA ARG A 133 -26.95 -0.06 -26.16
C ARG A 133 -26.00 1.08 -26.52
N LEU A 134 -24.69 0.86 -26.42
CA LEU A 134 -23.66 1.85 -26.72
C LEU A 134 -23.22 1.86 -28.19
N GLY A 135 -23.77 0.99 -29.03
CA GLY A 135 -23.54 0.98 -30.47
C GLY A 135 -22.26 0.28 -30.94
N TYR A 136 -21.66 -0.60 -30.13
CA TYR A 136 -20.47 -1.37 -30.50
C TYR A 136 -20.85 -2.64 -31.28
N SER A 137 -21.24 -2.49 -32.56
CA SER A 137 -21.84 -3.55 -33.37
C SER A 137 -20.82 -4.57 -33.92
N ASN A 138 -19.52 -4.27 -33.92
CA ASN A 138 -18.45 -5.16 -34.38
C ASN A 138 -17.85 -6.01 -33.24
N ALA A 139 -18.32 -5.88 -31.99
CA ALA A 139 -17.97 -6.71 -30.85
C ALA A 139 -19.06 -7.74 -30.58
N GLU A 140 -18.68 -9.02 -30.48
CA GLU A 140 -19.58 -10.16 -30.28
C GLU A 140 -19.19 -10.96 -29.03
N ILE A 141 -20.13 -11.12 -28.08
CA ILE A 141 -19.89 -11.82 -26.83
C ILE A 141 -20.42 -13.27 -26.92
N ILE A 142 -19.56 -14.20 -26.55
CA ILE A 142 -19.84 -15.63 -26.55
C ILE A 142 -19.67 -16.15 -25.12
N THR A 143 -20.65 -16.92 -24.65
CA THR A 143 -20.57 -17.56 -23.33
C THR A 143 -19.85 -18.89 -23.45
N GLY A 144 -18.75 -19.10 -22.70
CA GLY A 144 -18.00 -20.34 -22.75
C GLY A 144 -16.68 -20.36 -22.02
N ASP A 145 -15.95 -21.45 -22.13
CA ASP A 145 -14.60 -21.63 -21.62
C ASP A 145 -13.59 -20.91 -22.53
N GLY A 146 -13.06 -19.78 -22.05
CA GLY A 146 -12.11 -18.96 -22.79
C GLY A 146 -10.76 -19.62 -23.04
N THR A 147 -10.36 -20.61 -22.23
CA THR A 147 -9.09 -21.33 -22.44
C THR A 147 -9.03 -22.10 -23.74
N LYS A 148 -10.19 -22.47 -24.30
CA LYS A 148 -10.33 -23.17 -25.59
C LYS A 148 -10.30 -22.23 -26.80
N GLY A 149 -10.40 -20.92 -26.55
CA GLY A 149 -10.56 -19.96 -27.63
C GLY A 149 -11.83 -20.13 -28.44
N LEU A 150 -11.80 -19.74 -29.72
CA LEU A 150 -12.90 -19.85 -30.69
C LEU A 150 -12.41 -20.39 -32.02
N ALA A 151 -12.14 -21.69 -32.08
CA ALA A 151 -11.57 -22.35 -33.25
C ALA A 151 -12.36 -22.11 -34.55
N LEU A 152 -13.70 -21.99 -34.49
CA LEU A 152 -14.56 -21.71 -35.65
C LEU A 152 -14.32 -20.31 -36.27
N HIS A 153 -13.73 -19.39 -35.53
CA HIS A 153 -13.44 -18.01 -35.94
C HIS A 153 -11.94 -17.74 -36.14
N ALA A 154 -11.09 -18.74 -35.82
CA ALA A 154 -9.64 -18.63 -36.03
C ALA A 154 -9.29 -18.52 -37.55
N PRO A 155 -8.11 -17.97 -37.91
CA PRO A 155 -7.09 -17.41 -37.02
C PRO A 155 -7.41 -16.00 -36.57
N PHE A 156 -6.75 -15.55 -35.46
CA PHE A 156 -6.87 -14.21 -34.90
C PHE A 156 -5.53 -13.45 -35.05
N ASP A 157 -5.59 -12.17 -35.41
CA ASP A 157 -4.41 -11.29 -35.51
C ASP A 157 -3.89 -10.90 -34.12
N ALA A 158 -4.79 -10.76 -33.15
CA ALA A 158 -4.45 -10.57 -31.76
C ALA A 158 -5.39 -11.34 -30.82
N ILE A 159 -4.83 -11.82 -29.70
CA ILE A 159 -5.59 -12.45 -28.62
C ILE A 159 -5.20 -11.75 -27.32
N ILE A 160 -6.17 -11.31 -26.53
CA ILE A 160 -5.96 -10.65 -25.23
C ILE A 160 -6.71 -11.43 -24.16
N VAL A 161 -6.00 -11.84 -23.11
CA VAL A 161 -6.59 -12.62 -22.01
C VAL A 161 -6.60 -11.80 -20.75
N SER A 162 -7.80 -11.41 -20.30
CA SER A 162 -8.03 -10.58 -19.10
C SER A 162 -8.20 -11.43 -17.83
N ALA A 163 -7.47 -12.54 -17.73
CA ALA A 163 -7.42 -13.45 -16.59
C ALA A 163 -6.08 -14.21 -16.56
N GLY A 164 -5.55 -14.51 -15.38
CA GLY A 164 -4.25 -15.14 -15.22
C GLY A 164 -4.27 -16.67 -15.27
N GLY A 165 -3.54 -17.27 -16.21
CA GLY A 165 -3.41 -18.73 -16.34
C GLY A 165 -2.19 -19.32 -15.65
N PRO A 166 -2.18 -20.63 -15.35
CA PRO A 166 -0.98 -21.32 -14.86
C PRO A 166 0.14 -21.36 -15.91
N GLN A 167 -0.24 -21.32 -17.16
CA GLN A 167 0.60 -21.29 -18.36
C GLN A 167 -0.19 -20.70 -19.52
N VAL A 168 0.47 -20.43 -20.64
CA VAL A 168 -0.21 -20.00 -21.87
C VAL A 168 -1.01 -21.17 -22.45
N PRO A 169 -2.34 -21.07 -22.60
CA PRO A 169 -3.14 -22.15 -23.19
C PRO A 169 -2.73 -22.46 -24.62
N GLU A 170 -2.47 -23.72 -24.90
CA GLU A 170 -2.00 -24.16 -26.23
C GLU A 170 -3.06 -23.94 -27.31
N ALA A 171 -4.33 -24.11 -26.96
CA ALA A 171 -5.45 -23.83 -27.87
C ALA A 171 -5.44 -22.34 -28.33
N LEU A 172 -5.07 -21.39 -27.49
CA LEU A 172 -4.98 -19.98 -27.87
C LEU A 172 -3.78 -19.71 -28.79
N LYS A 173 -2.60 -20.29 -28.49
CA LYS A 173 -1.41 -20.15 -29.36
C LYS A 173 -1.69 -20.63 -30.78
N ARG A 174 -2.32 -21.76 -30.93
CA ARG A 174 -2.65 -22.33 -32.24
C ARG A 174 -3.69 -21.55 -33.03
N GLN A 175 -4.52 -20.76 -32.37
CA GLN A 175 -5.51 -19.87 -32.99
C GLN A 175 -4.97 -18.52 -33.43
N LEU A 176 -3.70 -18.20 -33.18
CA LEU A 176 -3.05 -17.00 -33.70
C LEU A 176 -2.84 -17.13 -35.23
N ALA A 177 -3.01 -16.01 -35.94
CA ALA A 177 -2.50 -15.86 -37.30
C ALA A 177 -0.95 -15.89 -37.32
N LEU A 178 -0.36 -16.06 -38.46
CA LEU A 178 1.08 -15.83 -38.63
C LEU A 178 1.39 -14.37 -38.29
N ASP A 179 2.44 -14.11 -37.53
CA ASP A 179 2.75 -12.83 -36.91
C ASP A 179 1.69 -12.31 -35.90
N GLY A 180 0.67 -13.11 -35.58
CA GLY A 180 -0.32 -12.79 -34.55
C GLY A 180 0.28 -12.75 -33.14
N ARG A 181 -0.32 -11.96 -32.24
CA ARG A 181 0.17 -11.71 -30.89
C ARG A 181 -0.90 -12.11 -29.87
N LEU A 182 -0.47 -12.84 -28.84
CA LEU A 182 -1.26 -13.18 -27.66
C LEU A 182 -0.66 -12.48 -26.45
N VAL A 183 -1.48 -11.72 -25.72
CA VAL A 183 -1.08 -11.08 -24.46
C VAL A 183 -1.88 -11.69 -23.32
N ILE A 184 -1.18 -12.26 -22.33
CA ILE A 184 -1.79 -13.04 -21.24
C ILE A 184 -0.97 -12.91 -19.95
N PRO A 185 -1.62 -12.76 -18.78
CA PRO A 185 -0.98 -12.95 -17.47
C PRO A 185 -0.74 -14.45 -17.22
N VAL A 186 0.49 -14.83 -16.83
CA VAL A 186 0.88 -16.20 -16.52
C VAL A 186 1.51 -16.28 -15.13
N GLY A 187 1.02 -17.16 -14.26
CA GLY A 187 1.52 -17.34 -12.91
C GLY A 187 0.44 -17.71 -11.91
N ARG A 188 0.80 -17.78 -10.62
CA ARG A 188 -0.12 -18.13 -9.52
C ARG A 188 -0.40 -16.94 -8.62
N GLY A 189 -1.67 -16.77 -8.22
CA GLY A 189 -2.10 -15.70 -7.31
C GLY A 189 -1.65 -14.32 -7.84
N ASP A 190 -1.04 -13.52 -7.00
CA ASP A 190 -0.54 -12.19 -7.35
C ASP A 190 0.85 -12.21 -8.04
N TYR A 191 1.46 -13.39 -8.20
CA TYR A 191 2.72 -13.59 -8.94
C TYR A 191 2.43 -14.00 -10.38
N GLN A 192 1.89 -13.07 -11.16
CA GLN A 192 1.66 -13.27 -12.58
C GLN A 192 2.56 -12.34 -13.38
N THR A 193 3.11 -12.85 -14.46
CA THR A 193 3.89 -12.08 -15.42
C THR A 193 3.05 -11.82 -16.65
N LEU A 194 3.00 -10.58 -17.13
CA LEU A 194 2.35 -10.24 -18.38
C LEU A 194 3.23 -10.71 -19.53
N MET A 195 2.79 -11.76 -20.22
CA MET A 195 3.51 -12.37 -21.33
C MET A 195 2.92 -11.93 -22.67
N ARG A 196 3.80 -11.71 -23.65
CA ARG A 196 3.43 -11.62 -25.06
C ARG A 196 3.98 -12.85 -25.80
N VAL A 197 3.12 -13.52 -26.52
CA VAL A 197 3.48 -14.64 -27.39
C VAL A 197 3.22 -14.23 -28.83
N ARG A 198 4.22 -14.29 -29.69
CA ARG A 198 4.12 -14.00 -31.13
C ARG A 198 4.31 -15.28 -31.94
N ARG A 199 3.42 -15.54 -32.90
CA ARG A 199 3.52 -16.71 -33.77
C ARG A 199 4.45 -16.43 -34.95
N MET A 200 5.65 -17.00 -34.93
CA MET A 200 6.67 -16.83 -35.96
C MET A 200 6.60 -17.88 -37.08
N GLY A 201 5.86 -18.98 -36.88
CA GLY A 201 5.71 -20.09 -37.82
C GLY A 201 4.65 -21.05 -37.39
N GLU A 202 4.54 -22.23 -38.02
CA GLU A 202 3.51 -23.23 -37.74
C GLU A 202 3.54 -23.68 -36.27
N ASP A 203 4.72 -24.05 -35.77
CA ASP A 203 4.98 -24.43 -34.36
C ASP A 203 6.10 -23.60 -33.73
N ASN A 204 6.33 -22.39 -34.23
CA ASN A 204 7.37 -21.52 -33.73
C ASN A 204 6.76 -20.25 -33.12
N PHE A 205 7.02 -20.05 -31.81
CA PHE A 205 6.52 -18.93 -31.01
C PHE A 205 7.66 -18.24 -30.29
N GLU A 206 7.63 -16.92 -30.27
CA GLU A 206 8.51 -16.07 -29.47
C GLU A 206 7.74 -15.58 -28.25
N GLU A 207 8.34 -15.69 -27.07
CA GLU A 207 7.73 -15.28 -25.80
C GLU A 207 8.55 -14.14 -25.16
N GLU A 208 7.88 -13.09 -24.72
CA GLU A 208 8.49 -11.92 -24.08
C GLU A 208 7.75 -11.60 -22.78
N ASP A 209 8.53 -11.17 -21.77
CA ASP A 209 8.07 -10.77 -20.43
C ASP A 209 7.92 -9.24 -20.36
N PHE A 210 6.80 -8.76 -19.85
CA PHE A 210 6.49 -7.33 -19.68
C PHE A 210 6.20 -6.94 -18.22
N GLY A 211 6.68 -7.73 -17.26
CA GLY A 211 6.63 -7.44 -15.84
C GLY A 211 5.40 -8.00 -15.11
N SER A 212 5.39 -7.78 -13.81
CA SER A 212 4.39 -8.35 -12.91
C SER A 212 3.03 -7.68 -13.05
N VAL A 213 1.97 -8.49 -12.95
CA VAL A 213 0.56 -8.06 -12.97
C VAL A 213 -0.27 -8.94 -12.05
N ALA A 214 -1.44 -8.46 -11.62
CA ALA A 214 -2.40 -9.22 -10.84
C ALA A 214 -3.75 -9.29 -11.56
N PHE A 215 -4.21 -10.50 -11.86
CA PHE A 215 -5.50 -10.77 -12.50
C PHE A 215 -6.26 -11.88 -11.79
N VAL A 216 -7.59 -11.84 -11.92
CA VAL A 216 -8.45 -12.96 -11.53
C VAL A 216 -8.01 -14.24 -12.26
N PRO A 217 -8.19 -15.44 -11.65
CA PRO A 217 -7.72 -16.68 -12.24
C PRO A 217 -8.48 -17.02 -13.53
N LEU A 218 -7.75 -17.43 -14.56
CA LEU A 218 -8.28 -18.01 -15.79
C LEU A 218 -8.77 -19.43 -15.50
N ILE A 219 -10.05 -19.60 -15.30
CA ILE A 219 -10.67 -20.90 -15.00
C ILE A 219 -11.13 -21.57 -16.30
N GLY A 220 -10.74 -22.81 -16.52
CA GLY A 220 -11.10 -23.60 -17.71
C GLY A 220 -10.24 -24.84 -17.86
N GLU A 221 -10.44 -25.57 -18.97
CA GLU A 221 -9.78 -26.86 -19.23
C GLU A 221 -8.25 -26.73 -19.33
N GLU A 222 -7.75 -25.67 -19.98
CA GLU A 222 -6.32 -25.34 -20.06
C GLU A 222 -5.91 -24.21 -19.10
N GLY A 223 -6.74 -23.92 -18.09
CA GLY A 223 -6.52 -22.91 -17.04
C GLY A 223 -6.43 -23.54 -15.65
N TRP A 224 -6.83 -22.77 -14.64
CA TRP A 224 -7.00 -23.28 -13.28
C TRP A 224 -8.27 -24.14 -13.20
N ALA A 225 -8.22 -25.19 -12.39
CA ALA A 225 -9.43 -25.95 -12.05
C ALA A 225 -10.41 -25.02 -11.30
N GLU A 226 -11.70 -25.22 -11.52
CA GLU A 226 -12.72 -24.54 -10.73
C GLU A 226 -12.46 -24.86 -9.24
N PRO A 227 -12.41 -23.86 -8.34
CA PRO A 227 -12.32 -24.14 -6.91
C PRO A 227 -13.49 -25.08 -6.60
N ALA A 228 -13.20 -26.26 -6.06
CA ALA A 228 -14.25 -27.20 -5.66
C ALA A 228 -15.25 -26.38 -4.84
N ALA A 229 -16.50 -26.34 -5.29
CA ALA A 229 -17.56 -25.70 -4.53
C ALA A 229 -17.40 -26.26 -3.13
N ARG A 230 -17.13 -25.40 -2.12
CA ARG A 230 -17.05 -25.85 -0.73
C ARG A 230 -18.33 -26.64 -0.55
N GLU A 231 -18.22 -27.97 -0.57
CA GLU A 231 -19.31 -28.84 -0.25
C GLU A 231 -19.89 -28.27 1.04
N LYS A 232 -21.16 -27.88 0.95
CA LYS A 232 -21.95 -27.71 2.17
C LYS A 232 -21.84 -29.07 2.81
N VAL A 233 -20.94 -29.20 3.79
CA VAL A 233 -20.85 -30.38 4.64
C VAL A 233 -22.23 -30.50 5.23
N GLN A 234 -23.06 -31.35 4.62
CA GLN A 234 -24.21 -31.94 5.28
C GLN A 234 -23.61 -32.80 6.37
N VAL A 235 -23.46 -32.18 7.55
CA VAL A 235 -23.19 -32.92 8.76
C VAL A 235 -24.46 -33.73 9.00
N ASP A 236 -24.36 -35.02 8.74
CA ASP A 236 -25.39 -35.99 9.12
C ASP A 236 -25.77 -35.77 10.58
N ALA A 237 -27.00 -35.36 10.77
CA ALA A 237 -27.61 -35.11 12.07
C ALA A 237 -27.97 -36.41 12.76
N GLN A 238 -26.99 -37.26 13.06
CA GLN A 238 -27.15 -38.39 13.97
C GLN A 238 -25.86 -38.59 14.77
N THR A 239 -25.78 -37.95 15.87
CA THR A 239 -25.20 -38.33 17.18
C THR A 239 -24.71 -37.09 17.92
N SER A 240 -25.53 -36.50 18.68
CA SER A 240 -25.43 -36.06 20.07
C SER A 240 -26.42 -34.92 20.33
N GLY A 241 -27.46 -35.26 21.07
CA GLY A 241 -28.44 -34.30 21.53
C GLY A 241 -27.79 -33.30 22.50
N PHE A 242 -27.86 -32.05 22.14
CA PHE A 242 -28.11 -30.92 23.02
C PHE A 242 -28.47 -29.73 22.13
N ALA A 243 -29.48 -28.99 22.49
CA ALA A 243 -30.24 -27.99 21.80
C ALA A 243 -29.43 -26.89 21.08
N ALA A 244 -28.74 -27.22 19.97
CA ALA A 244 -28.12 -26.27 19.05
C ALA A 244 -28.77 -26.24 17.65
N GLY A 245 -29.93 -26.84 17.53
CA GLY A 245 -30.68 -26.86 16.27
C GLY A 245 -31.75 -25.78 16.26
N LEU A 246 -31.54 -24.66 15.61
CA LEU A 246 -32.55 -23.76 15.01
C LEU A 246 -32.08 -22.31 14.84
N LEU A 247 -30.78 -22.09 14.62
CA LEU A 247 -30.31 -20.78 14.20
C LEU A 247 -30.05 -20.78 12.70
N THR A 248 -30.66 -19.85 11.94
CA THR A 248 -30.30 -19.55 10.56
C THR A 248 -28.82 -19.15 10.46
N PRO A 249 -28.14 -19.31 9.31
CA PRO A 249 -26.74 -18.90 9.17
C PRO A 249 -26.46 -17.48 9.69
N ALA A 250 -27.36 -16.52 9.45
CA ALA A 250 -27.27 -15.16 9.97
C ALA A 250 -27.39 -15.10 11.51
N LYS A 251 -28.25 -15.93 12.14
CA LYS A 251 -28.34 -16.00 13.59
C LYS A 251 -27.13 -16.70 14.21
N ARG A 252 -26.55 -17.67 13.51
CA ARG A 252 -25.31 -18.35 13.94
C ARG A 252 -24.10 -17.42 13.89
N ALA A 253 -23.97 -16.66 12.80
CA ALA A 253 -22.96 -15.61 12.67
C ALA A 253 -23.11 -14.55 13.80
N LYS A 254 -24.33 -14.07 14.06
CA LYS A 254 -24.61 -13.11 15.13
C LYS A 254 -24.33 -13.68 16.52
N ALA A 255 -24.57 -14.99 16.77
CA ALA A 255 -24.25 -15.63 18.04
C ALA A 255 -22.74 -15.80 18.28
N ILE A 256 -21.97 -16.09 17.23
CA ILE A 256 -20.50 -16.11 17.26
C ILE A 256 -19.97 -14.70 17.51
N GLN A 257 -20.49 -13.71 16.80
CA GLN A 257 -20.17 -12.29 16.97
C GLN A 257 -20.34 -11.82 18.41
N THR A 258 -21.48 -12.10 19.02
CA THR A 258 -21.79 -11.77 20.41
C THR A 258 -20.82 -12.45 21.38
N ASN A 259 -20.28 -13.64 21.05
CA ASN A 259 -19.33 -14.34 21.88
C ASN A 259 -17.95 -13.68 21.91
N VAL A 260 -17.39 -13.28 20.75
CA VAL A 260 -16.08 -12.60 20.66
C VAL A 260 -16.11 -11.27 21.42
N SER A 261 -17.09 -10.42 21.17
CA SER A 261 -17.23 -9.12 21.85
C SER A 261 -17.36 -9.27 23.37
N ARG A 262 -18.13 -10.28 23.84
CA ARG A 262 -18.22 -10.58 25.26
C ARG A 262 -16.89 -11.02 25.86
N LEU A 263 -16.14 -11.88 25.17
CA LEU A 263 -14.80 -12.31 25.61
C LEU A 263 -13.80 -11.16 25.63
N MET A 264 -13.89 -10.24 24.66
CA MET A 264 -13.10 -9.01 24.66
C MET A 264 -13.45 -8.15 25.89
N ALA A 265 -14.74 -7.92 26.17
CA ALA A 265 -15.17 -7.17 27.34
C ALA A 265 -14.72 -7.79 28.68
N GLU A 266 -14.69 -9.14 28.77
CA GLU A 266 -14.23 -9.87 29.95
C GLU A 266 -12.68 -9.82 30.14
N ALA A 267 -11.92 -9.70 29.05
CA ALA A 267 -10.46 -9.72 29.08
C ALA A 267 -9.85 -8.30 29.03
N ALA A 268 -10.59 -7.32 28.50
CA ALA A 268 -10.14 -5.95 28.35
C ALA A 268 -9.90 -5.28 29.70
N GLU A 269 -8.88 -4.43 29.75
CA GLU A 269 -8.53 -3.56 30.87
C GLU A 269 -8.91 -2.12 30.50
N PRO A 270 -10.10 -1.62 30.96
CA PRO A 270 -10.48 -0.23 30.68
C PRO A 270 -9.48 0.75 31.26
N PHE A 271 -9.35 1.90 30.61
CA PHE A 271 -8.59 3.04 31.16
C PHE A 271 -9.42 4.32 31.06
N GLY A 272 -9.29 5.18 32.07
CA GLY A 272 -9.97 6.48 32.13
C GLY A 272 -9.11 7.63 31.61
N ASP A 273 -7.79 7.45 31.60
CA ASP A 273 -6.83 8.43 31.08
C ASP A 273 -5.59 7.75 30.50
N LEU A 274 -4.72 8.55 29.89
CA LEU A 274 -3.51 8.03 29.21
C LEU A 274 -2.39 7.64 30.19
N ASP A 275 -2.46 8.04 31.47
CA ASP A 275 -1.51 7.60 32.49
C ASP A 275 -1.80 6.16 32.91
N GLU A 276 -3.06 5.82 33.05
CA GLU A 276 -3.51 4.44 33.27
C GLU A 276 -3.11 3.55 32.10
N LEU A 277 -3.35 4.00 30.85
CA LEU A 277 -2.93 3.27 29.65
C LEU A 277 -1.41 3.04 29.62
N ALA A 278 -0.62 4.09 29.88
CA ALA A 278 0.84 3.96 29.91
C ALA A 278 1.32 2.98 30.96
N THR A 279 0.64 2.92 32.13
CA THR A 279 0.91 1.93 33.19
C THR A 279 0.57 0.50 32.73
N GLN A 280 -0.51 0.31 31.98
CA GLN A 280 -0.85 -1.00 31.43
C GLN A 280 0.20 -1.49 30.41
N VAL A 281 0.76 -0.58 29.60
CA VAL A 281 1.79 -0.91 28.61
C VAL A 281 3.16 -1.20 29.22
N GLU A 282 3.44 -0.78 30.47
CA GLU A 282 4.71 -1.06 31.18
C GLU A 282 5.04 -2.54 31.29
N ARG A 283 4.06 -3.44 31.16
CA ARG A 283 4.31 -4.91 31.09
C ARG A 283 5.24 -5.31 29.95
N PHE A 284 5.41 -4.45 28.94
CA PHE A 284 6.34 -4.63 27.82
C PHE A 284 7.64 -3.85 27.98
N ALA A 285 7.86 -3.18 29.12
CA ALA A 285 9.03 -2.34 29.33
C ALA A 285 10.36 -3.12 29.38
N ASP A 286 10.34 -4.43 29.63
CA ASP A 286 11.52 -5.28 29.58
C ASP A 286 11.96 -5.59 28.14
N ARG A 287 11.09 -5.40 27.15
CA ARG A 287 11.39 -5.64 25.75
C ARG A 287 12.40 -4.63 25.22
N ARG A 288 13.22 -5.09 24.28
CA ARG A 288 14.20 -4.22 23.61
C ARG A 288 13.55 -3.26 22.62
N VAL A 289 12.47 -3.69 21.97
CA VAL A 289 11.75 -2.89 20.98
C VAL A 289 10.25 -2.96 21.25
N VAL A 290 9.59 -1.80 21.37
CA VAL A 290 8.14 -1.68 21.48
C VAL A 290 7.63 -0.91 20.25
N LEU A 291 6.80 -1.56 19.43
CA LEU A 291 6.21 -0.97 18.24
C LEU A 291 4.78 -0.55 18.56
N LEU A 292 4.48 0.73 18.39
CA LEU A 292 3.18 1.36 18.65
C LEU A 292 2.53 1.76 17.34
N GLY A 293 1.39 1.17 17.04
CA GLY A 293 0.64 1.36 15.82
C GLY A 293 -0.22 2.61 15.77
N GLU A 294 -0.97 2.71 14.72
CA GLU A 294 -2.14 3.56 14.53
C GLU A 294 -2.98 2.99 13.40
N ALA A 295 -4.31 2.98 13.57
CA ALA A 295 -5.24 2.56 12.51
C ALA A 295 -5.48 3.67 11.49
N THR A 296 -5.04 4.89 11.77
CA THR A 296 -5.17 6.07 10.90
C THR A 296 -4.04 7.07 11.14
N HIS A 297 -3.49 7.67 10.09
CA HIS A 297 -2.40 8.64 10.20
C HIS A 297 -2.77 10.03 10.74
N GLY A 298 -4.03 10.34 10.95
CA GLY A 298 -4.48 11.69 11.30
C GLY A 298 -5.33 11.77 12.57
N THR A 299 -5.20 10.85 13.52
CA THR A 299 -6.03 10.74 14.73
C THR A 299 -5.29 11.20 15.98
N ALA A 300 -5.85 12.18 16.69
CA ALA A 300 -5.23 12.84 17.84
C ALA A 300 -4.96 11.89 19.01
N GLU A 301 -5.93 11.02 19.37
CA GLU A 301 -5.82 10.08 20.49
C GLU A 301 -4.68 9.10 20.30
N PHE A 302 -4.41 8.66 19.05
CA PHE A 302 -3.30 7.75 18.77
C PHE A 302 -1.95 8.43 19.02
N TYR A 303 -1.77 9.68 18.56
CA TYR A 303 -0.55 10.45 18.84
C TYR A 303 -0.37 10.73 20.33
N GLN A 304 -1.44 11.08 21.04
CA GLN A 304 -1.40 11.34 22.48
C GLN A 304 -1.07 10.07 23.27
N ALA A 305 -1.66 8.94 22.94
CA ALA A 305 -1.40 7.66 23.58
C ALA A 305 0.05 7.21 23.34
N ARG A 306 0.53 7.22 22.10
CA ARG A 306 1.92 6.89 21.76
C ARG A 306 2.90 7.82 22.47
N ALA A 307 2.60 9.12 22.53
CA ALA A 307 3.41 10.10 23.24
C ALA A 307 3.52 9.77 24.73
N ARG A 308 2.38 9.51 25.40
CA ARG A 308 2.36 9.23 26.84
C ARG A 308 3.05 7.93 27.21
N ILE A 309 2.83 6.88 26.43
CA ILE A 309 3.52 5.58 26.56
C ILE A 309 5.04 5.79 26.40
N THR A 310 5.45 6.48 25.33
CA THR A 310 6.88 6.72 25.03
C THR A 310 7.56 7.55 26.13
N GLU A 311 6.93 8.61 26.62
CA GLU A 311 7.46 9.42 27.71
C GLU A 311 7.75 8.58 28.94
N ARG A 312 6.85 7.66 29.29
CA ARG A 312 7.02 6.78 30.44
C ARG A 312 8.12 5.77 30.23
N LEU A 313 8.17 5.12 29.06
CA LEU A 313 9.24 4.17 28.71
C LEU A 313 10.62 4.82 28.71
N VAL A 314 10.73 6.08 28.25
CA VAL A 314 11.98 6.86 28.28
C VAL A 314 12.35 7.25 29.69
N ALA A 315 11.41 7.79 30.46
CA ALA A 315 11.69 8.34 31.79
C ALA A 315 12.03 7.26 32.83
N GLU A 316 11.39 6.09 32.77
CA GLU A 316 11.40 5.09 33.84
C GLU A 316 12.08 3.77 33.43
N HIS A 317 12.13 3.43 32.12
CA HIS A 317 12.57 2.11 31.65
C HIS A 317 13.79 2.14 30.70
N GLY A 318 14.42 3.30 30.52
CA GLY A 318 15.70 3.43 29.83
C GLY A 318 15.61 3.34 28.30
N PHE A 319 14.42 3.52 27.70
CA PHE A 319 14.29 3.66 26.26
C PHE A 319 14.98 4.97 25.82
N ASN A 320 15.82 4.87 24.80
CA ASN A 320 16.62 6.02 24.33
C ASN A 320 16.57 6.24 22.82
N ILE A 321 15.70 5.49 22.12
CA ILE A 321 15.44 5.63 20.68
C ILE A 321 13.92 5.78 20.51
N VAL A 322 13.49 6.90 19.90
CA VAL A 322 12.14 7.09 19.37
C VAL A 322 12.27 7.11 17.85
N ALA A 323 11.89 6.02 17.20
CA ALA A 323 11.99 5.85 15.76
C ALA A 323 10.59 5.95 15.13
N VAL A 324 10.46 6.69 14.05
CA VAL A 324 9.14 7.01 13.48
C VAL A 324 9.12 6.80 11.97
N GLU A 325 7.94 6.46 11.43
CA GLU A 325 7.65 6.38 10.00
C GLU A 325 7.69 7.77 9.37
N ALA A 326 8.90 8.29 9.19
CA ALA A 326 9.15 9.65 8.73
C ALA A 326 10.55 9.76 8.12
N ASP A 327 10.77 10.82 7.34
CA ASP A 327 12.07 11.08 6.71
C ASP A 327 13.17 11.39 7.72
N TRP A 328 14.31 10.76 7.54
CA TRP A 328 15.49 10.93 8.40
C TRP A 328 15.97 12.38 8.51
N PRO A 329 16.16 13.16 7.41
CA PRO A 329 16.66 14.53 7.52
C PRO A 329 15.72 15.45 8.29
N ASP A 330 14.41 15.27 8.13
CA ASP A 330 13.40 16.04 8.85
C ASP A 330 13.36 15.68 10.34
N ALA A 331 13.40 14.40 10.67
CA ALA A 331 13.46 13.90 12.04
C ALA A 331 14.74 14.36 12.76
N ALA A 332 15.87 14.48 12.06
CA ALA A 332 17.12 14.96 12.63
C ALA A 332 17.04 16.40 13.18
N VAL A 333 16.12 17.22 12.67
CA VAL A 333 15.82 18.54 13.21
C VAL A 333 15.19 18.42 14.61
N TYR A 334 14.25 17.49 14.76
CA TYR A 334 13.59 17.22 16.02
C TYR A 334 14.51 16.51 17.02
N ASP A 335 15.39 15.61 16.54
CA ASP A 335 16.42 14.98 17.37
C ASP A 335 17.34 16.04 18.03
N ALA A 336 17.85 16.96 17.23
CA ALA A 336 18.69 18.05 17.75
C ALA A 336 17.95 18.90 18.81
N TYR A 337 16.66 19.16 18.60
CA TYR A 337 15.83 19.91 19.55
C TYR A 337 15.62 19.15 20.88
N VAL A 338 15.24 17.85 20.80
CA VAL A 338 14.91 17.09 22.02
C VAL A 338 16.14 16.72 22.83
N ARG A 339 17.31 16.52 22.20
CA ARG A 339 18.57 16.23 22.85
C ARG A 339 19.33 17.50 23.32
N GLY A 340 18.87 18.68 22.86
CA GLY A 340 19.45 19.96 23.22
C GLY A 340 20.79 20.26 22.52
N PHE A 341 21.01 19.74 21.31
CA PHE A 341 22.20 20.06 20.53
C PHE A 341 22.09 21.47 19.90
N GLU A 342 23.13 22.25 20.01
CA GLU A 342 23.30 23.49 19.24
C GLU A 342 23.76 23.10 17.83
N ARG A 343 22.83 23.03 16.88
CA ARG A 343 23.18 22.90 15.44
C ARG A 343 23.12 24.27 14.78
N PRO A 344 24.16 24.68 13.99
CA PRO A 344 24.07 25.86 13.18
C PRO A 344 23.04 25.64 12.05
N LYS A 345 22.04 26.51 11.99
CA LYS A 345 21.00 26.58 10.96
C LYS A 345 20.15 25.31 10.82
N VAL A 346 19.30 25.08 11.80
CA VAL A 346 18.14 24.22 11.65
C VAL A 346 17.25 24.79 10.54
N PRO A 347 16.86 24.00 9.52
CA PRO A 347 15.83 24.44 8.58
C PRO A 347 14.62 24.92 9.37
N LYS A 348 14.10 26.09 9.03
CA LYS A 348 12.97 26.69 9.78
C LYS A 348 11.72 25.81 9.81
N HIS A 349 11.64 24.79 8.95
CA HIS A 349 10.48 23.93 8.77
C HIS A 349 10.93 22.50 8.43
N ALA A 350 10.74 21.56 9.35
CA ALA A 350 10.78 20.13 9.09
C ALA A 350 9.41 19.65 8.60
N PHE A 351 9.37 18.54 7.87
CA PHE A 351 8.14 17.90 7.39
C PHE A 351 7.25 18.85 6.56
N THR A 352 7.82 19.45 5.54
CA THR A 352 7.13 20.38 4.64
C THR A 352 6.52 19.70 3.42
N ARG A 353 6.75 18.41 3.24
CA ARG A 353 6.21 17.59 2.15
C ARG A 353 4.94 16.87 2.58
N PHE A 354 4.14 16.46 1.62
CA PHE A 354 2.94 15.65 1.85
C PHE A 354 3.31 14.28 2.48
N PRO A 355 2.59 13.82 3.49
CA PRO A 355 1.51 14.49 4.23
C PRO A 355 2.04 15.31 5.43
N THR A 356 1.92 16.62 5.37
CA THR A 356 2.50 17.52 6.37
C THR A 356 1.91 17.34 7.77
N TRP A 357 0.63 16.99 7.88
CA TRP A 357 -0.11 16.89 9.15
C TRP A 357 0.31 15.72 10.04
N MET A 358 0.93 14.67 9.50
CA MET A 358 1.39 13.53 10.30
C MET A 358 2.40 13.95 11.37
N TRP A 359 3.37 14.80 11.01
CA TRP A 359 4.45 15.21 11.91
C TRP A 359 4.42 16.68 12.28
N ARG A 360 3.62 17.50 11.57
CA ARG A 360 3.42 18.93 11.88
C ARG A 360 2.04 19.19 12.47
N ASN A 361 1.73 18.55 13.59
CA ASN A 361 0.51 18.75 14.35
C ASN A 361 0.77 19.19 15.78
N GLY A 362 -0.29 19.55 16.51
CA GLY A 362 -0.21 20.01 17.89
C GLY A 362 0.30 18.93 18.84
N GLN A 363 -0.15 17.69 18.64
CA GLN A 363 0.15 16.53 19.47
C GLN A 363 1.63 16.16 19.42
N VAL A 364 2.21 16.10 18.22
CA VAL A 364 3.66 15.86 18.04
C VAL A 364 4.48 17.00 18.63
N GLY A 365 4.06 18.25 18.40
CA GLY A 365 4.77 19.41 18.97
C GLY A 365 4.80 19.38 20.50
N GLU A 366 3.70 19.00 21.14
CA GLU A 366 3.61 18.85 22.59
C GLU A 366 4.48 17.69 23.10
N PHE A 367 4.44 16.54 22.40
CA PHE A 367 5.30 15.40 22.70
C PHE A 367 6.78 15.77 22.68
N LEU A 368 7.26 16.41 21.60
CA LEU A 368 8.67 16.83 21.49
C LEU A 368 9.09 17.79 22.61
N HIS A 369 8.17 18.68 23.03
CA HIS A 369 8.43 19.56 24.14
C HIS A 369 8.58 18.81 25.48
N ARG A 370 7.71 17.84 25.73
CA ARG A 370 7.78 16.96 26.91
C ARG A 370 9.00 16.05 26.88
N LEU A 371 9.32 15.44 25.72
CA LEU A 371 10.51 14.61 25.57
C LEU A 371 11.81 15.39 25.83
N LYS A 372 11.89 16.65 25.37
CA LYS A 372 12.99 17.55 25.72
C LYS A 372 13.09 17.77 27.23
N ALA A 373 11.97 17.97 27.92
CA ALA A 373 11.94 18.14 29.36
C ALA A 373 12.36 16.87 30.12
N VAL A 374 12.01 15.70 29.62
CA VAL A 374 12.50 14.40 30.14
C VAL A 374 14.01 14.31 29.95
N ASN A 375 14.51 14.55 28.74
CA ASN A 375 15.94 14.51 28.41
C ASN A 375 16.78 15.51 29.23
N ALA A 376 16.22 16.65 29.62
CA ALA A 376 16.90 17.62 30.45
C ALA A 376 17.22 17.08 31.86
N LYS A 377 16.51 16.07 32.34
CA LYS A 377 16.76 15.41 33.64
C LYS A 377 17.78 14.26 33.52
N ILE A 378 18.13 13.81 32.31
CA ILE A 378 19.10 12.76 32.05
C ILE A 378 20.50 13.39 31.99
N ALA A 379 21.34 13.03 32.94
CA ALA A 379 22.70 13.60 33.04
C ALA A 379 23.65 13.08 31.96
N ASP A 380 23.54 11.81 31.60
CA ASP A 380 24.35 11.15 30.58
C ASP A 380 23.80 11.47 29.17
N PRO A 381 24.57 12.20 28.33
CA PRO A 381 24.13 12.53 26.96
C PRO A 381 23.81 11.31 26.11
N ASP A 382 24.52 10.19 26.27
CA ASP A 382 24.34 8.98 25.50
C ASP A 382 23.05 8.22 25.86
N ARG A 383 22.51 8.51 27.04
CA ARG A 383 21.22 7.95 27.50
C ARG A 383 20.01 8.81 27.14
N LYS A 384 20.20 10.06 26.68
CA LYS A 384 19.08 10.89 26.21
C LYS A 384 18.36 10.24 25.04
N ALA A 385 17.05 10.28 25.06
CA ALA A 385 16.25 9.75 23.97
C ALA A 385 16.38 10.62 22.70
N GLY A 386 16.77 10.00 21.60
CA GLY A 386 16.80 10.64 20.29
C GLY A 386 15.51 10.39 19.51
N PHE A 387 15.26 11.24 18.50
CA PHE A 387 14.10 11.17 17.62
C PHE A 387 14.56 10.95 16.17
N TYR A 388 14.21 9.81 15.56
CA TYR A 388 14.79 9.35 14.31
C TYR A 388 13.73 8.96 13.29
N GLY A 389 13.89 9.39 12.04
CA GLY A 389 13.10 8.92 10.92
C GLY A 389 13.60 7.59 10.36
N LEU A 390 12.70 6.73 9.97
CA LEU A 390 13.04 5.42 9.40
C LEU A 390 12.89 5.37 7.87
N ASP A 391 12.12 6.30 7.28
CA ASP A 391 11.60 6.21 5.93
C ASP A 391 12.63 6.52 4.83
N ILE A 392 12.28 6.15 3.61
CA ILE A 392 13.14 6.08 2.43
C ILE A 392 13.02 7.30 1.50
N TYR A 393 12.00 8.15 1.66
CA TYR A 393 11.58 9.08 0.60
C TYR A 393 12.44 10.32 0.37
N SER A 394 13.29 10.71 1.30
CA SER A 394 13.99 12.00 1.29
C SER A 394 15.24 12.06 0.41
N LEU A 395 15.16 11.65 -0.86
CA LEU A 395 16.31 11.59 -1.77
C LEU A 395 17.10 12.91 -1.85
N GLY A 396 16.43 14.02 -2.12
CA GLY A 396 17.07 15.33 -2.29
C GLY A 396 17.73 15.85 -1.01
N ALA A 397 17.00 15.84 0.11
CA ALA A 397 17.50 16.29 1.40
C ALA A 397 18.63 15.37 1.94
N SER A 398 18.57 14.08 1.64
CA SER A 398 19.63 13.14 2.03
C SER A 398 20.93 13.37 1.24
N ILE A 399 20.86 13.67 -0.06
CA ILE A 399 22.03 14.10 -0.85
C ILE A 399 22.65 15.36 -0.22
N GLU A 400 21.84 16.36 0.13
CA GLU A 400 22.32 17.59 0.80
C GLU A 400 23.01 17.27 2.13
N GLY A 401 22.39 16.42 2.96
CA GLY A 401 22.96 16.01 4.24
C GLY A 401 24.33 15.35 4.13
N VAL A 402 24.55 14.50 3.13
CA VAL A 402 25.86 13.91 2.83
C VAL A 402 26.87 14.99 2.42
N LEU A 403 26.47 15.85 1.48
CA LEU A 403 27.38 16.88 0.94
C LEU A 403 27.75 17.92 1.99
N ASP A 404 26.82 18.38 2.79
CA ASP A 404 27.05 19.32 3.91
C ASP A 404 28.02 18.77 4.95
N TYR A 405 27.91 17.47 5.26
CA TYR A 405 28.88 16.81 6.13
C TYR A 405 30.28 16.79 5.50
N LEU A 406 30.40 16.30 4.25
CA LEU A 406 31.69 16.17 3.57
C LEU A 406 32.35 17.53 3.31
N ASP A 407 31.59 18.57 2.99
CA ASP A 407 32.15 19.92 2.83
C ASP A 407 32.88 20.44 4.08
N ARG A 408 32.41 20.03 5.27
CA ARG A 408 33.04 20.41 6.54
C ARG A 408 34.27 19.57 6.88
N VAL A 409 34.26 18.26 6.55
CA VAL A 409 35.26 17.32 7.07
C VAL A 409 36.25 16.85 6.01
N ASP A 410 35.84 16.82 4.73
CA ASP A 410 36.64 16.31 3.59
C ASP A 410 36.14 16.91 2.25
N PRO A 411 36.55 18.17 1.92
CA PRO A 411 36.09 18.85 0.70
C PRO A 411 36.44 18.11 -0.60
N GLU A 412 37.47 17.26 -0.64
CA GLU A 412 37.82 16.46 -1.80
C GLU A 412 36.82 15.32 -2.00
N ALA A 413 36.47 14.63 -0.93
CA ALA A 413 35.41 13.63 -0.96
C ALA A 413 34.06 14.26 -1.32
N ALA A 414 33.74 15.47 -0.85
CA ALA A 414 32.53 16.21 -1.23
C ALA A 414 32.44 16.46 -2.75
N ARG A 415 33.55 16.83 -3.40
CA ARG A 415 33.59 17.02 -4.87
C ARG A 415 33.29 15.71 -5.60
N THR A 416 33.95 14.63 -5.19
CA THR A 416 33.72 13.30 -5.77
C THR A 416 32.26 12.81 -5.54
N ALA A 417 31.69 13.08 -4.37
CA ALA A 417 30.30 12.73 -4.08
C ALA A 417 29.31 13.52 -4.96
N ARG A 418 29.56 14.83 -5.21
CA ARG A 418 28.76 15.65 -6.13
C ARG A 418 28.78 15.10 -7.56
N GLU A 419 29.96 14.67 -8.04
CA GLU A 419 30.09 14.04 -9.36
C GLU A 419 29.26 12.74 -9.45
N ARG A 420 29.33 11.89 -8.42
CA ARG A 420 28.60 10.63 -8.35
C ARG A 420 27.09 10.80 -8.22
N TYR A 421 26.63 11.76 -7.41
CA TYR A 421 25.21 12.10 -7.30
C TYR A 421 24.67 12.96 -8.45
N GLY A 422 25.54 13.41 -9.35
CA GLY A 422 25.20 14.27 -10.48
C GLY A 422 24.11 13.71 -11.39
N CYS A 423 24.04 12.39 -11.54
CA CYS A 423 23.00 11.72 -12.32
C CYS A 423 21.59 11.83 -11.68
N LEU A 424 21.49 11.99 -10.34
CA LEU A 424 20.24 12.20 -9.62
C LEU A 424 19.83 13.68 -9.53
N THR A 425 20.75 14.61 -9.80
CA THR A 425 20.50 16.06 -9.65
C THR A 425 19.26 16.55 -10.39
N PRO A 426 18.96 16.12 -11.65
CA PRO A 426 17.75 16.55 -12.35
C PRO A 426 16.44 16.08 -11.71
N TRP A 427 16.50 15.07 -10.83
CA TRP A 427 15.35 14.36 -10.27
C TRP A 427 15.14 14.64 -8.78
N ARG A 428 15.97 15.50 -8.17
CA ARG A 428 15.93 15.79 -6.71
C ARG A 428 14.61 16.34 -6.23
N SER A 429 13.91 17.08 -7.08
CA SER A 429 12.58 17.63 -6.77
C SER A 429 11.43 16.75 -7.21
N GLU A 430 11.66 15.76 -8.10
CA GLU A 430 10.65 14.84 -8.62
C GLU A 430 11.24 13.43 -8.81
N PRO A 431 11.61 12.71 -7.74
CA PRO A 431 12.28 11.41 -7.85
C PRO A 431 11.46 10.33 -8.57
N ALA A 432 10.14 10.39 -8.50
CA ALA A 432 9.26 9.48 -9.25
C ALA A 432 9.45 9.59 -10.78
N ARG A 433 9.86 10.74 -11.29
CA ARG A 433 10.24 10.90 -12.72
C ARG A 433 11.51 10.13 -13.06
N TYR A 434 12.47 10.02 -12.13
CA TYR A 434 13.65 9.19 -12.31
C TYR A 434 13.27 7.74 -12.60
N GLY A 435 12.39 7.15 -11.81
CA GLY A 435 11.90 5.78 -12.01
C GLY A 435 11.32 5.58 -13.42
N ARG A 436 10.48 6.51 -13.88
CA ARG A 436 9.92 6.44 -15.25
C ARG A 436 11.02 6.50 -16.34
N MET A 437 12.02 7.35 -16.14
CA MET A 437 13.14 7.45 -17.09
C MET A 437 14.05 6.23 -17.06
N ALA A 438 14.25 5.63 -15.87
CA ALA A 438 15.05 4.42 -15.70
C ALA A 438 14.47 3.21 -16.47
N LEU A 439 13.14 3.19 -16.71
CA LEU A 439 12.48 2.20 -17.55
C LEU A 439 12.74 2.39 -19.06
N SER A 440 13.26 3.55 -19.47
CA SER A 440 13.48 3.84 -20.88
C SER A 440 14.72 3.12 -21.40
N ARG A 441 14.63 2.50 -22.59
CA ARG A 441 15.79 1.84 -23.23
C ARG A 441 16.94 2.82 -23.42
N GLY A 442 18.13 2.47 -22.93
CA GLY A 442 19.36 3.26 -23.08
C GLY A 442 19.57 4.35 -22.03
N TYR A 443 18.68 4.49 -21.04
CA TYR A 443 18.94 5.38 -19.92
C TYR A 443 19.93 4.75 -18.93
N ALA A 444 20.99 5.48 -18.59
CA ALA A 444 21.98 5.04 -17.62
C ALA A 444 21.46 5.27 -16.20
N VAL A 445 21.12 4.21 -15.47
CA VAL A 445 20.67 4.28 -14.07
C VAL A 445 21.78 4.76 -13.14
N CYS A 446 21.40 5.39 -12.05
CA CYS A 446 22.33 5.97 -11.07
C CYS A 446 22.84 4.97 -10.02
N GLU A 447 22.43 3.72 -10.06
CA GLU A 447 22.73 2.69 -9.06
C GLU A 447 24.23 2.58 -8.75
N ARG A 448 25.07 2.43 -9.78
CA ARG A 448 26.52 2.28 -9.58
C ARG A 448 27.19 3.52 -8.99
N PRO A 449 27.00 4.74 -9.51
CA PRO A 449 27.59 5.93 -8.91
C PRO A 449 27.15 6.17 -7.47
N VAL A 450 25.88 5.92 -7.14
CA VAL A 450 25.32 6.07 -5.80
C VAL A 450 25.92 5.04 -4.83
N THR A 451 26.02 3.79 -5.24
CA THR A 451 26.67 2.73 -4.45
C THR A 451 28.14 3.04 -4.22
N GLU A 452 28.86 3.52 -5.23
CA GLU A 452 30.27 3.94 -5.09
C GLU A 452 30.43 5.12 -4.12
N ALA A 453 29.46 6.05 -4.05
CA ALA A 453 29.46 7.15 -3.08
C ALA A 453 29.32 6.61 -1.65
N LEU A 454 28.37 5.70 -1.41
CA LEU A 454 28.18 5.04 -0.11
C LEU A 454 29.43 4.24 0.33
N LEU A 455 30.00 3.45 -0.58
CA LEU A 455 31.20 2.67 -0.28
C LEU A 455 32.40 3.57 0.06
N ALA A 456 32.54 4.72 -0.57
CA ALA A 456 33.61 5.68 -0.27
C ALA A 456 33.51 6.21 1.18
N LEU A 457 32.31 6.50 1.67
CA LEU A 457 32.07 6.87 3.07
C LEU A 457 32.41 5.72 4.02
N LEU A 458 32.02 4.49 3.68
CA LEU A 458 32.32 3.31 4.49
C LEU A 458 33.82 3.02 4.58
N HIS A 459 34.58 3.18 3.50
CA HIS A 459 36.04 3.00 3.49
C HIS A 459 36.76 4.01 4.40
N LYS A 460 36.27 5.24 4.50
CA LYS A 460 36.82 6.27 5.39
C LYS A 460 36.21 6.29 6.81
N ARG A 461 35.42 5.27 7.15
CA ARG A 461 34.65 5.20 8.40
C ARG A 461 35.47 5.50 9.65
N LEU A 462 36.64 4.88 9.81
CA LEU A 462 37.48 5.06 11.00
C LEU A 462 37.99 6.49 11.13
N ASP A 463 38.39 7.13 10.03
CA ASP A 463 38.89 8.49 10.03
C ASP A 463 37.78 9.50 10.38
N TYR A 464 36.55 9.26 9.92
CA TYR A 464 35.40 10.13 10.18
C TYR A 464 34.84 9.93 11.58
N LEU A 465 34.77 8.70 12.09
CA LEU A 465 34.36 8.42 13.47
C LEU A 465 35.29 9.11 14.49
N ALA A 466 36.59 9.18 14.20
CA ALA A 466 37.55 9.86 15.04
C ALA A 466 37.38 11.39 15.08
N LYS A 467 36.74 11.98 14.04
CA LYS A 467 36.48 13.43 13.95
C LYS A 467 35.17 13.82 14.62
N ASP A 468 34.08 13.11 14.24
CA ASP A 468 32.73 13.38 14.70
C ASP A 468 31.80 12.19 14.44
N GLY A 469 31.62 11.34 15.46
CA GLY A 469 30.92 10.08 15.33
C GLY A 469 29.41 10.23 15.05
N GLU A 470 28.74 11.22 15.66
CA GLU A 470 27.31 11.47 15.51
C GLU A 470 26.97 12.05 14.13
N ASP A 471 27.68 13.10 13.71
CA ASP A 471 27.47 13.72 12.39
C ASP A 471 27.86 12.76 11.26
N PHE A 472 28.88 11.92 11.45
CA PHE A 472 29.23 10.87 10.51
C PHE A 472 28.13 9.81 10.40
N PHE A 473 27.55 9.38 11.54
CA PHE A 473 26.46 8.41 11.51
C PHE A 473 25.27 8.96 10.73
N ALA A 474 24.89 10.22 10.96
CA ALA A 474 23.81 10.88 10.22
C ALA A 474 24.11 10.98 8.71
N ALA A 475 25.35 11.35 8.33
CA ALA A 475 25.76 11.41 6.93
C ALA A 475 25.74 10.02 6.26
N LEU A 476 26.14 8.98 6.98
CA LEU A 476 26.12 7.61 6.48
C LEU A 476 24.68 7.10 6.30
N GLN A 477 23.75 7.43 7.19
CA GLN A 477 22.33 7.10 7.02
C GLN A 477 21.74 7.84 5.82
N ASN A 478 22.04 9.13 5.66
CA ASN A 478 21.65 9.86 4.45
C ASN A 478 22.15 9.21 3.16
N ALA A 479 23.40 8.74 3.13
CA ALA A 479 23.94 8.04 1.95
C ALA A 479 23.24 6.70 1.67
N ARG A 480 22.83 5.99 2.72
CA ARG A 480 22.02 4.77 2.58
C ARG A 480 20.63 5.06 2.05
N ILE A 481 19.99 6.13 2.54
CA ILE A 481 18.70 6.59 2.02
C ILE A 481 18.81 6.91 0.54
N VAL A 482 19.86 7.63 0.10
CA VAL A 482 20.07 7.91 -1.33
C VAL A 482 20.16 6.61 -2.15
N ALA A 483 20.86 5.59 -1.65
CA ALA A 483 20.98 4.30 -2.34
C ALA A 483 19.65 3.54 -2.36
N ALA A 484 18.96 3.48 -1.24
CA ALA A 484 17.68 2.79 -1.12
C ALA A 484 16.57 3.53 -1.88
N ALA A 485 16.53 4.87 -1.83
CA ALA A 485 15.59 5.69 -2.59
C ALA A 485 15.81 5.54 -4.11
N GLU A 486 17.06 5.51 -4.59
CA GLU A 486 17.34 5.23 -6.00
C GLU A 486 16.73 3.91 -6.43
N GLN A 487 16.97 2.85 -5.65
CA GLN A 487 16.40 1.53 -5.92
C GLN A 487 14.87 1.56 -5.83
N TYR A 488 14.29 2.17 -4.81
CA TYR A 488 12.85 2.28 -4.60
C TYR A 488 12.18 2.96 -5.80
N TYR A 489 12.65 4.15 -6.22
CA TYR A 489 12.06 4.86 -7.35
C TYR A 489 12.27 4.14 -8.68
N ARG A 490 13.31 3.34 -8.82
CA ARG A 490 13.54 2.50 -9.99
C ARG A 490 12.55 1.33 -10.08
N VAL A 491 12.14 0.76 -8.94
CA VAL A 491 11.24 -0.40 -8.90
C VAL A 491 9.77 -0.07 -8.65
N ILE A 492 9.44 1.14 -8.24
CA ILE A 492 8.06 1.55 -7.89
C ILE A 492 7.01 1.28 -8.97
N TYR A 493 7.43 1.12 -10.21
CA TYR A 493 6.57 0.82 -11.35
C TYR A 493 6.56 -0.66 -11.75
N TYR A 494 7.27 -1.53 -11.02
CA TYR A 494 7.32 -2.97 -11.32
C TYR A 494 6.30 -3.81 -10.54
N GLY A 495 5.77 -3.29 -9.43
CA GLY A 495 4.77 -3.98 -8.62
C GLY A 495 4.78 -3.52 -7.16
N ASP A 496 3.61 -3.56 -6.51
CA ASP A 496 3.39 -2.98 -5.19
C ASP A 496 4.21 -3.70 -4.11
N ALA A 497 4.23 -5.04 -4.10
CA ALA A 497 4.97 -5.82 -3.10
C ALA A 497 6.48 -5.57 -3.11
N VAL A 498 7.10 -5.36 -4.29
CA VAL A 498 8.55 -5.12 -4.38
C VAL A 498 8.92 -3.78 -3.75
N SER A 499 8.17 -2.73 -4.05
CA SER A 499 8.43 -1.40 -3.50
C SER A 499 8.06 -1.33 -2.01
N TRP A 500 6.98 -2.00 -1.59
CA TRP A 500 6.58 -2.13 -0.19
C TRP A 500 7.68 -2.81 0.64
N ASN A 501 8.11 -4.01 0.22
CA ASN A 501 9.12 -4.78 0.93
C ASN A 501 10.44 -4.01 1.04
N LEU A 502 10.89 -3.35 -0.04
CA LEU A 502 12.09 -2.54 -0.03
C LEU A 502 12.01 -1.37 0.98
N ARG A 503 10.83 -0.73 1.11
CA ARG A 503 10.61 0.36 2.07
C ARG A 503 10.68 -0.18 3.50
N ASP A 504 9.96 -1.24 3.81
CA ASP A 504 9.93 -1.82 5.15
C ASP A 504 11.26 -2.45 5.55
N GLU A 505 11.97 -3.12 4.64
CA GLU A 505 13.35 -3.58 4.84
C GLU A 505 14.29 -2.40 5.18
N HIS A 506 14.18 -1.29 4.45
CA HIS A 506 14.99 -0.10 4.75
C HIS A 506 14.68 0.48 6.13
N MET A 507 13.39 0.59 6.50
CA MET A 507 12.97 1.07 7.80
C MET A 507 13.48 0.16 8.92
N PHE A 508 13.39 -1.15 8.75
CA PHE A 508 13.88 -2.13 9.71
C PHE A 508 15.42 -2.11 9.82
N ASP A 509 16.13 -2.08 8.71
CA ASP A 509 17.59 -1.93 8.66
C ASP A 509 18.06 -0.65 9.39
N THR A 510 17.31 0.44 9.25
CA THR A 510 17.60 1.70 9.94
C THR A 510 17.42 1.54 11.45
N LEU A 511 16.37 0.85 11.89
CA LEU A 511 16.14 0.53 13.31
C LEU A 511 17.28 -0.32 13.90
N GLU A 512 17.72 -1.38 13.20
CA GLU A 512 18.85 -2.21 13.67
C GLU A 512 20.13 -1.39 13.80
N ARG A 513 20.40 -0.49 12.85
CA ARG A 513 21.59 0.39 12.88
C ARG A 513 21.54 1.40 14.02
N LEU A 514 20.35 1.94 14.31
CA LEU A 514 20.14 2.80 15.47
C LEU A 514 20.42 2.07 16.77
N LEU A 515 19.89 0.86 16.94
CA LEU A 515 20.13 0.02 18.11
C LEU A 515 21.63 -0.31 18.27
N ALA A 516 22.33 -0.59 17.15
CA ALA A 516 23.77 -0.86 17.16
C ALA A 516 24.60 0.41 17.47
N HIS A 517 24.20 1.56 16.94
CA HIS A 517 24.89 2.83 17.16
C HIS A 517 24.74 3.33 18.61
N ARG A 518 23.54 3.19 19.16
CA ARG A 518 23.21 3.63 20.53
C ARG A 518 23.70 2.66 21.62
N GLY A 519 24.23 1.50 21.21
CA GLY A 519 24.87 0.52 22.10
C GLY A 519 23.98 -0.67 22.47
N PRO A 520 24.58 -1.69 23.12
CA PRO A 520 23.91 -2.97 23.39
C PRO A 520 22.72 -2.85 24.34
N ASP A 521 22.74 -1.88 25.25
CA ASP A 521 21.68 -1.68 26.24
C ASP A 521 20.58 -0.72 25.74
N SER A 522 20.64 -0.29 24.48
CA SER A 522 19.65 0.61 23.90
C SER A 522 18.32 -0.08 23.67
N LYS A 523 17.23 0.65 23.93
CA LYS A 523 15.84 0.24 23.70
C LYS A 523 15.14 1.25 22.80
N ALA A 524 14.26 0.75 21.92
CA ALA A 524 13.57 1.58 20.95
C ALA A 524 12.05 1.51 21.11
N VAL A 525 11.40 2.67 20.99
CA VAL A 525 9.97 2.77 20.68
C VAL A 525 9.84 3.14 19.21
N VAL A 526 9.02 2.39 18.46
CA VAL A 526 8.76 2.63 17.04
C VAL A 526 7.31 3.11 16.86
N TRP A 527 7.10 4.20 16.11
CA TRP A 527 5.77 4.69 15.74
C TRP A 527 5.59 4.56 14.24
N ALA A 528 4.68 3.70 13.82
CA ALA A 528 4.28 3.59 12.42
C ALA A 528 2.82 3.11 12.34
N HIS A 529 2.27 3.09 11.15
CA HIS A 529 0.91 2.59 10.91
C HIS A 529 0.77 1.10 11.31
N ASN A 530 -0.42 0.65 11.66
CA ASN A 530 -0.71 -0.76 11.98
C ASN A 530 -0.21 -1.72 10.88
N SER A 531 -0.33 -1.33 9.61
CA SER A 531 0.13 -2.13 8.47
C SER A 531 1.65 -2.33 8.42
N HIS A 532 2.43 -1.46 9.06
CA HIS A 532 3.89 -1.57 9.17
C HIS A 532 4.33 -2.31 10.42
N ILE A 533 3.61 -2.12 11.55
CA ILE A 533 4.08 -2.67 12.85
C ILE A 533 3.42 -3.99 13.25
N GLY A 534 2.30 -4.38 12.67
CA GLY A 534 1.72 -5.69 12.89
C GLY A 534 2.52 -6.79 12.19
N ASN A 535 2.52 -8.03 12.69
CA ASN A 535 3.19 -9.12 12.00
C ASN A 535 2.47 -9.47 10.69
N ALA A 536 3.04 -9.11 9.55
CA ALA A 536 2.45 -9.28 8.22
C ALA A 536 2.17 -10.75 7.86
N GLU A 537 2.92 -11.71 8.41
CA GLU A 537 2.70 -13.14 8.20
C GLU A 537 1.24 -13.56 8.48
N PHE A 538 0.55 -12.83 9.37
CA PHE A 538 -0.82 -13.11 9.82
C PHE A 538 -1.85 -12.14 9.27
N THR A 539 -1.55 -11.52 8.13
CA THR A 539 -2.41 -10.59 7.40
C THR A 539 -2.59 -11.02 5.96
N GLU A 540 -3.64 -10.54 5.31
CA GLU A 540 -3.84 -10.69 3.87
C GLU A 540 -2.64 -10.15 3.06
N MET A 541 -2.01 -9.07 3.53
CA MET A 541 -0.83 -8.47 2.91
C MET A 541 0.32 -9.48 2.79
N GLY A 542 0.65 -10.17 3.89
CA GLY A 542 1.69 -11.20 3.88
C GLY A 542 1.26 -12.49 3.17
N GLN A 543 0.07 -13.00 3.49
CA GLN A 543 -0.39 -14.31 3.02
C GLN A 543 -0.77 -14.33 1.53
N VAL A 544 -1.31 -13.21 1.00
CA VAL A 544 -1.84 -13.13 -0.36
C VAL A 544 -0.92 -12.32 -1.27
N ARG A 545 -0.38 -11.17 -0.79
CA ARG A 545 0.44 -10.27 -1.62
C ARG A 545 1.95 -10.52 -1.49
N GLY A 546 2.39 -11.34 -0.52
CA GLY A 546 3.82 -11.58 -0.27
C GLY A 546 4.55 -10.35 0.27
N GLU A 547 3.80 -9.44 0.89
CA GLU A 547 4.33 -8.25 1.55
C GLU A 547 4.80 -8.62 2.95
N HIS A 548 5.98 -8.17 3.34
CA HIS A 548 6.43 -8.18 4.73
C HIS A 548 6.58 -6.75 5.25
N ASN A 549 6.73 -6.60 6.55
CA ASN A 549 6.78 -5.29 7.17
C ASN A 549 7.74 -5.27 8.38
N ILE A 550 7.94 -4.09 8.98
CA ILE A 550 8.82 -3.91 10.14
C ILE A 550 8.38 -4.83 11.30
N GLY A 551 7.08 -5.02 11.52
CA GLY A 551 6.57 -5.86 12.61
C GLY A 551 6.95 -7.32 12.44
N GLN A 552 6.83 -7.89 11.24
CA GLN A 552 7.29 -9.24 10.93
C GLN A 552 8.81 -9.35 11.11
N LEU A 553 9.59 -8.44 10.50
CA LEU A 553 11.04 -8.45 10.59
C LEU A 553 11.53 -8.28 12.03
N ALA A 554 10.86 -7.45 12.84
CA ALA A 554 11.16 -7.31 14.26
C ALA A 554 10.86 -8.59 15.04
N ARG A 555 9.75 -9.26 14.74
CA ARG A 555 9.41 -10.53 15.36
C ARG A 555 10.42 -11.64 15.00
N GLU A 556 10.82 -11.73 13.74
CA GLU A 556 11.82 -12.68 13.28
C GLU A 556 13.19 -12.43 13.94
N ARG A 557 13.57 -11.16 14.11
CA ARG A 557 14.89 -10.76 14.62
C ARG A 557 15.00 -10.79 16.13
N PHE A 558 13.98 -10.32 16.84
CA PHE A 558 14.02 -10.12 18.30
C PHE A 558 13.17 -11.15 19.07
N GLY A 559 12.29 -11.91 18.38
CA GLY A 559 11.44 -12.90 19.04
C GLY A 559 10.58 -12.24 20.12
N ASP A 560 10.71 -12.73 21.36
CA ASP A 560 9.99 -12.21 22.52
C ASP A 560 10.58 -10.89 23.06
N ASP A 561 11.74 -10.45 22.59
CA ASP A 561 12.32 -9.15 22.97
C ASP A 561 11.68 -7.96 22.21
N CYS A 562 10.64 -8.19 21.40
CA CYS A 562 9.82 -7.12 20.84
C CYS A 562 8.35 -7.26 21.27
N ALA A 563 7.64 -6.13 21.26
CA ALA A 563 6.18 -6.07 21.45
C ALA A 563 5.54 -5.27 20.32
N LEU A 564 4.49 -5.82 19.72
CA LEU A 564 3.71 -5.24 18.64
C LEU A 564 2.35 -4.83 19.19
N ILE A 565 2.03 -3.53 19.22
CA ILE A 565 0.83 -2.99 19.86
C ILE A 565 0.00 -2.25 18.81
N GLY A 566 -1.12 -2.84 18.40
CA GLY A 566 -2.06 -2.27 17.44
C GLY A 566 -3.05 -1.30 18.08
N PHE A 567 -3.61 -0.41 17.28
CA PHE A 567 -4.62 0.58 17.70
C PHE A 567 -5.86 0.50 16.82
N GLY A 568 -7.04 0.72 17.40
CA GLY A 568 -8.30 0.74 16.67
C GLY A 568 -9.27 1.81 17.14
N THR A 569 -10.22 2.17 16.27
CA THR A 569 -11.31 3.10 16.56
C THR A 569 -12.58 2.73 15.81
N ASP A 570 -13.79 3.04 16.38
CA ASP A 570 -15.06 2.85 15.70
C ASP A 570 -15.38 4.01 14.76
N ARG A 571 -15.37 5.23 15.28
CA ARG A 571 -15.88 6.42 14.61
C ARG A 571 -15.21 7.68 15.13
N GLY A 572 -15.45 8.78 14.44
CA GLY A 572 -14.98 10.09 14.85
C GLY A 572 -14.58 10.93 13.66
N THR A 573 -13.45 11.62 13.75
CA THR A 573 -12.86 12.38 12.65
C THR A 573 -11.39 12.05 12.49
N VAL A 574 -10.87 12.21 11.29
CA VAL A 574 -9.47 11.99 10.91
C VAL A 574 -8.99 13.12 10.00
N ALA A 575 -7.76 13.55 10.15
CA ALA A 575 -7.09 14.40 9.17
C ALA A 575 -6.54 13.52 8.03
N ALA A 576 -7.04 13.70 6.82
CA ALA A 576 -6.63 12.95 5.64
C ALA A 576 -6.88 13.76 4.36
N ALA A 577 -6.23 13.41 3.27
CA ALA A 577 -6.52 13.96 1.95
C ALA A 577 -7.57 13.14 1.20
N SER A 578 -8.18 13.73 0.17
CA SER A 578 -9.05 13.00 -0.78
C SER A 578 -8.23 12.34 -1.89
N ASP A 579 -7.12 12.96 -2.27
CA ASP A 579 -6.20 12.49 -3.30
C ASP A 579 -4.75 12.65 -2.82
N TRP A 580 -3.87 11.95 -3.50
CA TRP A 580 -2.44 12.11 -3.28
C TRP A 580 -2.03 13.56 -3.57
N ASP A 581 -1.24 14.14 -2.66
CA ASP A 581 -0.83 15.55 -2.74
C ASP A 581 -1.97 16.57 -2.58
N GLY A 582 -3.14 16.07 -2.21
CA GLY A 582 -4.30 16.89 -1.96
C GLY A 582 -4.20 17.65 -0.63
N PRO A 583 -5.02 18.71 -0.45
CA PRO A 583 -5.09 19.43 0.81
C PRO A 583 -5.59 18.51 1.92
N MET A 584 -5.08 18.73 3.14
CA MET A 584 -5.60 18.08 4.34
C MET A 584 -7.05 18.54 4.60
N GLU A 585 -7.92 17.56 4.84
CA GLU A 585 -9.31 17.74 5.20
C GLU A 585 -9.60 17.04 6.53
N ILE A 586 -10.53 17.55 7.32
CA ILE A 586 -11.07 16.82 8.46
C ILE A 586 -12.25 15.99 7.97
N LYS A 587 -12.05 14.68 7.92
CA LYS A 587 -13.01 13.73 7.39
C LYS A 587 -13.70 12.96 8.51
N ARG A 588 -14.97 12.64 8.33
CA ARG A 588 -15.71 11.81 9.26
C ARG A 588 -15.40 10.33 9.02
N VAL A 589 -14.87 9.65 10.02
CA VAL A 589 -14.69 8.20 10.01
C VAL A 589 -16.06 7.53 10.13
N ARG A 590 -16.37 6.63 9.22
CA ARG A 590 -17.61 5.84 9.25
C ARG A 590 -17.59 4.88 10.45
N PRO A 591 -18.77 4.54 11.03
CA PRO A 591 -18.84 3.47 12.00
C PRO A 591 -18.23 2.18 11.44
N ALA A 592 -17.44 1.50 12.25
CA ALA A 592 -16.77 0.28 11.87
C ALA A 592 -17.74 -0.81 11.41
N ARG A 593 -17.29 -1.66 10.50
CA ARG A 593 -18.06 -2.83 10.03
C ARG A 593 -18.34 -3.79 11.18
N ASP A 594 -19.55 -4.36 11.17
CA ASP A 594 -19.92 -5.39 12.17
C ASP A 594 -19.09 -6.67 12.07
N ASP A 595 -18.44 -6.93 10.93
CA ASP A 595 -17.59 -8.09 10.67
C ASP A 595 -16.09 -7.81 10.79
N SER A 596 -15.71 -6.71 11.47
CA SER A 596 -14.31 -6.30 11.72
C SER A 596 -13.96 -6.39 13.22
N TYR A 597 -12.67 -6.34 13.52
CA TYR A 597 -12.15 -6.26 14.90
C TYR A 597 -12.62 -4.99 15.60
N GLU A 598 -12.72 -3.87 14.88
CA GLU A 598 -13.26 -2.62 15.42
C GLU A 598 -14.74 -2.76 15.76
N GLY A 599 -15.52 -3.47 14.93
CA GLY A 599 -16.92 -3.80 15.23
C GLY A 599 -17.05 -4.66 16.49
N ARG A 600 -16.13 -5.62 16.70
CA ARG A 600 -16.08 -6.44 17.92
C ARG A 600 -15.69 -5.61 19.14
N SER A 601 -14.71 -4.73 19.00
CA SER A 601 -14.26 -3.81 20.05
C SER A 601 -15.38 -2.86 20.48
N ARG A 602 -16.11 -2.27 19.52
CA ARG A 602 -17.30 -1.44 19.80
C ARG A 602 -18.37 -2.23 20.56
N ASP A 603 -18.69 -3.44 20.10
CA ASP A 603 -19.74 -4.28 20.69
C ASP A 603 -19.35 -4.84 22.08
N ALA A 604 -18.07 -4.74 22.48
CA ALA A 604 -17.62 -4.99 23.86
C ALA A 604 -18.17 -3.93 24.85
N GLY A 605 -18.59 -2.75 24.36
CA GLY A 605 -19.30 -1.74 25.15
C GLY A 605 -18.40 -0.93 26.09
N LEU A 606 -17.09 -0.90 25.85
CA LEU A 606 -16.11 -0.11 26.61
C LEU A 606 -15.62 1.05 25.74
N PRO A 607 -15.65 2.29 26.24
CA PRO A 607 -15.27 3.46 25.43
C PRO A 607 -13.76 3.53 25.12
N ALA A 608 -12.93 3.01 26.01
CA ALA A 608 -11.49 2.85 25.82
C ALA A 608 -10.96 1.69 26.64
N PHE A 609 -10.08 0.89 26.07
CA PHE A 609 -9.47 -0.24 26.79
C PHE A 609 -8.13 -0.66 26.15
N PHE A 610 -7.34 -1.32 26.96
CA PHE A 610 -6.18 -2.11 26.59
C PHE A 610 -6.57 -3.61 26.63
N LEU A 611 -6.18 -4.36 25.61
CA LEU A 611 -6.41 -5.80 25.53
C LEU A 611 -5.11 -6.51 25.14
N GLU A 612 -4.54 -7.28 26.03
CA GLU A 612 -3.41 -8.15 25.72
C GLU A 612 -3.90 -9.33 24.88
N THR A 613 -3.24 -9.57 23.73
CA THR A 613 -3.62 -10.59 22.74
C THR A 613 -2.54 -11.67 22.59
N GLY A 614 -1.32 -11.38 23.05
CA GLY A 614 -0.17 -12.24 22.96
C GLY A 614 -0.17 -13.49 23.86
N PRO A 615 0.93 -14.25 23.89
CA PRO A 615 1.10 -15.40 24.78
C PRO A 615 0.97 -15.00 26.25
N GLY A 616 0.11 -15.66 27.01
CA GLY A 616 -0.13 -15.37 28.43
C GLY A 616 -1.58 -15.08 28.76
N GLN A 617 -2.37 -14.68 27.79
CA GLN A 617 -3.82 -14.45 27.94
C GLN A 617 -4.60 -15.77 27.96
N LYS A 618 -5.83 -15.68 28.52
CA LYS A 618 -6.77 -16.81 28.60
C LYS A 618 -6.92 -17.43 27.19
N ASP A 619 -6.54 -18.67 27.04
CA ASP A 619 -6.51 -19.44 25.78
C ASP A 619 -7.74 -19.24 24.88
N ARG A 620 -8.89 -18.98 25.47
CA ARG A 620 -10.15 -18.86 24.75
C ARG A 620 -10.25 -17.59 23.92
N ILE A 621 -9.92 -16.41 24.48
CA ILE A 621 -10.00 -15.14 23.71
C ILE A 621 -8.94 -15.10 22.61
N ARG A 622 -7.72 -15.57 22.93
CA ARG A 622 -6.64 -15.66 21.95
C ARG A 622 -7.03 -16.52 20.75
N LYS A 623 -7.65 -17.68 21.00
CA LYS A 623 -8.12 -18.57 19.93
C LYS A 623 -9.14 -17.88 19.02
N GLU A 624 -10.13 -17.19 19.59
CA GLU A 624 -11.15 -16.49 18.79
C GLU A 624 -10.57 -15.30 18.00
N LEU A 625 -9.58 -14.59 18.57
CA LEU A 625 -8.88 -13.49 17.89
C LEU A 625 -7.78 -13.95 16.92
N SER A 626 -7.50 -15.26 16.83
CA SER A 626 -6.65 -15.87 15.81
C SER A 626 -7.46 -16.37 14.59
N GLU A 627 -8.78 -16.23 14.60
CA GLU A 627 -9.59 -16.48 13.41
C GLU A 627 -9.56 -15.23 12.52
N PRO A 628 -9.34 -15.36 11.18
CA PRO A 628 -9.25 -14.21 10.30
C PRO A 628 -10.51 -13.34 10.32
N MET A 629 -10.34 -12.04 10.49
CA MET A 629 -11.39 -11.04 10.46
C MET A 629 -10.88 -9.75 9.83
N LEU A 630 -11.80 -8.89 9.39
CA LEU A 630 -11.41 -7.59 8.81
C LEU A 630 -10.81 -6.68 9.89
N GLU A 631 -9.72 -5.99 9.53
CA GLU A 631 -9.09 -4.91 10.27
C GLU A 631 -9.10 -3.64 9.43
N ARG A 632 -9.37 -2.48 10.05
CA ARG A 632 -9.37 -1.18 9.37
C ARG A 632 -7.97 -0.58 9.30
N ALA A 633 -7.60 -0.08 8.11
CA ALA A 633 -6.38 0.69 7.89
C ALA A 633 -6.70 1.94 7.06
N ILE A 634 -6.59 3.12 7.67
CA ILE A 634 -6.76 4.41 6.99
C ILE A 634 -5.40 5.09 6.90
N GLY A 635 -4.84 5.14 5.68
CA GLY A 635 -3.59 5.83 5.42
C GLY A 635 -3.76 7.36 5.35
N VAL A 636 -2.89 8.01 4.57
CA VAL A 636 -2.92 9.46 4.35
C VAL A 636 -4.08 9.91 3.45
N ILE A 637 -4.65 8.98 2.68
CA ILE A 637 -5.84 9.21 1.87
C ILE A 637 -7.00 8.48 2.51
N TYR A 638 -8.13 9.18 2.68
CA TYR A 638 -9.35 8.57 3.16
C TYR A 638 -10.56 9.03 2.33
N ARG A 639 -11.26 8.05 1.77
CA ARG A 639 -12.49 8.24 1.01
C ARG A 639 -13.60 7.42 1.67
N PRO A 640 -14.43 8.03 2.51
CA PRO A 640 -15.50 7.32 3.23
C PRO A 640 -16.43 6.51 2.32
N GLU A 641 -16.62 6.96 1.07
CA GLU A 641 -17.51 6.34 0.08
C GLU A 641 -16.99 4.95 -0.36
N THR A 642 -15.66 4.77 -0.43
CA THR A 642 -15.00 3.52 -0.86
C THR A 642 -14.33 2.76 0.28
N GLU A 643 -14.50 3.21 1.53
CA GLU A 643 -13.84 2.64 2.71
C GLU A 643 -13.88 1.11 2.76
N LEU A 644 -15.04 0.52 2.41
CA LEU A 644 -15.23 -0.94 2.46
C LEU A 644 -14.38 -1.73 1.46
N LEU A 645 -13.85 -1.06 0.45
CA LEU A 645 -13.06 -1.68 -0.64
C LEU A 645 -11.57 -1.40 -0.52
N SER A 646 -11.21 -0.29 0.15
CA SER A 646 -9.85 0.25 0.12
C SER A 646 -9.19 0.35 1.51
N HIS A 647 -9.97 0.22 2.60
CA HIS A 647 -9.48 0.47 3.96
C HIS A 647 -9.75 -0.67 4.94
N TYR A 648 -9.95 -1.90 4.43
CA TYR A 648 -10.05 -3.11 5.24
C TYR A 648 -9.29 -4.25 4.59
N PHE A 649 -8.61 -5.05 5.39
CA PHE A 649 -7.92 -6.27 4.99
C PHE A 649 -8.16 -7.38 6.01
N GLN A 650 -7.94 -8.65 5.66
CA GLN A 650 -8.06 -9.78 6.57
C GLN A 650 -6.81 -9.90 7.45
N ALA A 651 -7.01 -10.09 8.75
CA ALA A 651 -5.92 -10.29 9.71
C ALA A 651 -6.31 -11.26 10.84
N GLU A 652 -5.31 -11.83 11.51
CA GLU A 652 -5.44 -12.66 12.70
C GLU A 652 -4.92 -11.87 13.90
N LEU A 653 -5.76 -11.05 14.55
CA LEU A 653 -5.37 -10.03 15.53
C LEU A 653 -4.41 -10.52 16.61
N ALA A 654 -4.70 -11.71 17.21
CA ALA A 654 -3.90 -12.25 18.30
C ALA A 654 -2.56 -12.88 17.87
N ARG A 655 -2.30 -12.94 16.57
CA ARG A 655 -1.02 -13.36 15.99
C ARG A 655 -0.28 -12.19 15.36
N GLN A 656 -1.02 -11.17 14.97
CA GLN A 656 -0.49 -9.94 14.40
C GLN A 656 0.07 -9.00 15.48
N PHE A 657 -0.63 -8.87 16.64
CA PHE A 657 -0.26 -7.98 17.75
C PHE A 657 -0.17 -8.73 19.07
N ASP A 658 0.68 -8.23 19.98
CA ASP A 658 0.75 -8.66 21.38
C ASP A 658 -0.29 -7.96 22.27
N ALA A 659 -0.73 -6.77 21.83
CA ALA A 659 -1.81 -6.03 22.49
C ALA A 659 -2.57 -5.14 21.49
N TRP A 660 -3.82 -4.85 21.86
CA TRP A 660 -4.73 -3.97 21.13
C TRP A 660 -5.22 -2.83 22.02
N ILE A 661 -5.05 -1.59 21.56
CA ILE A 661 -5.52 -0.39 22.23
C ILE A 661 -6.72 0.15 21.47
N TRP A 662 -7.82 0.37 22.18
CA TRP A 662 -9.08 0.78 21.61
C TRP A 662 -9.56 2.12 22.11
N PHE A 663 -10.04 2.95 21.18
CA PHE A 663 -10.80 4.17 21.43
C PHE A 663 -12.09 4.14 20.61
N GLU A 664 -13.28 4.15 21.26
CA GLU A 664 -14.57 4.10 20.54
C GLU A 664 -14.76 5.32 19.63
N GLN A 665 -14.37 6.49 20.11
CA GLN A 665 -14.50 7.75 19.38
C GLN A 665 -13.21 8.54 19.40
N THR A 666 -12.84 9.08 18.23
CA THR A 666 -11.59 9.78 18.03
C THR A 666 -11.78 11.09 17.28
N GLU A 667 -10.80 11.99 17.38
CA GLU A 667 -10.77 13.28 16.72
C GLU A 667 -9.55 13.44 15.82
N ALA A 668 -9.70 14.25 14.77
CA ALA A 668 -8.60 14.59 13.88
C ALA A 668 -7.50 15.36 14.63
N VAL A 669 -6.24 15.16 14.24
CA VAL A 669 -5.13 15.95 14.75
C VAL A 669 -5.33 17.44 14.47
N ALA A 670 -4.86 18.30 15.39
CA ALA A 670 -4.82 19.75 15.22
C ALA A 670 -3.64 20.13 14.30
N ALA A 671 -3.88 20.16 12.99
CA ALA A 671 -2.85 20.58 12.04
C ALA A 671 -2.38 22.00 12.31
N ARG A 672 -1.08 22.24 12.24
CA ARG A 672 -0.53 23.60 12.29
C ARG A 672 -0.68 24.26 10.91
N PRO A 673 -0.88 25.59 10.84
CA PRO A 673 -1.00 26.31 9.57
C PRO A 673 0.16 25.98 8.64
N GLU A 674 -0.14 25.74 7.37
CA GLU A 674 0.83 25.41 6.35
C GLU A 674 1.87 26.53 6.17
N ALA A 675 3.14 26.16 6.24
CA ALA A 675 4.14 26.87 5.43
C ALA A 675 3.97 26.31 4.02
N HIS A 676 3.78 27.17 3.01
CA HIS A 676 3.56 26.74 1.63
C HIS A 676 4.54 25.64 1.25
N PRO A 677 4.07 24.49 0.70
CA PRO A 677 4.95 23.43 0.25
C PRO A 677 5.89 23.96 -0.81
N HIS A 678 7.17 23.76 -0.63
CA HIS A 678 8.19 24.11 -1.61
C HIS A 678 8.65 22.82 -2.31
N GLY A 679 8.15 22.61 -3.50
CA GLY A 679 8.59 21.57 -4.43
C GLY A 679 7.51 20.53 -4.74
N PRO A 680 7.57 19.89 -5.91
CA PRO A 680 6.76 18.72 -6.22
C PRO A 680 7.21 17.53 -5.38
N ASP A 681 6.28 16.62 -5.10
CA ASP A 681 6.44 15.54 -4.15
C ASP A 681 7.47 14.49 -4.51
N GLU A 682 8.24 14.09 -3.51
CA GLU A 682 9.12 12.94 -3.58
C GLU A 682 8.38 11.61 -3.35
N THR A 683 7.14 11.65 -2.90
CA THR A 683 6.33 10.45 -2.63
C THR A 683 5.31 10.23 -3.75
N PHE A 684 5.27 9.06 -4.34
CA PHE A 684 4.32 8.67 -5.38
C PHE A 684 3.56 7.38 -4.99
N PRO A 685 2.39 7.07 -5.58
CA PRO A 685 1.06 6.83 -5.02
C PRO A 685 0.83 5.52 -4.26
N PHE A 686 1.81 4.80 -3.77
CA PHE A 686 1.66 3.47 -3.16
C PHE A 686 1.96 3.41 -1.66
N GLY A 687 1.93 4.56 -0.97
CA GLY A 687 1.87 4.57 0.49
C GLY A 687 0.41 4.44 0.93
N LEU A 688 0.00 3.25 1.39
CA LEU A 688 -1.19 3.12 2.20
C LEU A 688 -1.01 3.92 3.49
#